data_48d0b869b77e144d125c8c6d545f7539
#
_entry.id   48d0b869b77e144d125c8c6d545f7539
#
_cell.length_a   1.000
_cell.length_b   1.000
_cell.length_c   1.000
_cell.angle_alpha   90.00
_cell.angle_beta   90.00
_cell.angle_gamma   90.00
#
_symmetry.space_group_name_H-M   'P 1'
#
loop_
_entity.id
_entity.type
_entity.pdbx_description
1 polymer ?
#
loop_
_entity_poly.entity_id
_entity_poly.type
_entity_poly.pdbx_seq_one_letter_code
_entity_poly.pdbx_strand_id
1 'polypeptide(L)'
;MFFEKVWNSIFDFFKTKIPEFCKSNFEVTATKRSKIIGSVICFVTLIAVILDVGAYTSQDFASKWLLLAFALICPFILGFSAAYYVRIKNDIFNKVWHLVFMLLMPFVTITMTECLNNVFIYDMTYLGFLGNYLLVVIMYFIFFALTGSFRVAYLTVNPILFGLAVAHSYIMDFRGTPFLPMDFLSIKTAAGVANTYNYTPTYKVMTAALIFIFIIIIGIKTKTPKYNLPAKIISRAFTGTFAAVLLILFYFTSVFADMGVKPDFWNQTRGYHNYGFAFNFFANTKYMYMSEPNNYNPEELKGYVSSVVDTPSDNTENTNDDDGYEKPNIICIMNESLADLSVLGNLTTNEDYMPFMRSLTENTIKGNLYVPVIGAGTSNTEFEFLTGHTTAFLPSGSNAYMLYIKNPIASLVSTLEAQKYSSYALHPYYAAGWNRTDVYKYLGFNKFTSLEDIMDVSLMKEYQDNGSDPNYLQSLIERYYPGKNMLMRQYISDSYNYQLLIEDYENRDKSQPYFAFNVTMQNHGGYTPSCVNFDESIYATSVSKNYTKANKYLSLVKASDNAFKELVEYFENVKEPTIICMFGDHQPSVETDFIAEVMGVISLSGLSPEQEQARHITPFIIWANYDIEERQIDKLSSNYLSSLVLETAGVKLTEYNKYLLKLSQTLPVIDTVGYIDNEDNYYKWSDVSPYSDLLDEYEKIQYNNIFDQKNIDSDIYYINGYVPEEVDTEDSSATQEGA
;
A
#
# COMPACT_ATOMS: atom_id res chain seq x y z
N MET A 1 -14.57 -49.87 -44.37
CA MET A 1 -14.13 -51.12 -43.68
C MET A 1 -13.06 -50.87 -42.58
N PHE A 2 -11.90 -50.18 -42.83
CA PHE A 2 -10.91 -49.86 -41.78
C PHE A 2 -11.43 -48.83 -40.76
N PHE A 3 -11.94 -47.69 -41.23
CA PHE A 3 -12.53 -46.66 -40.40
C PHE A 3 -13.76 -47.13 -39.63
N GLU A 4 -14.57 -47.96 -40.21
CA GLU A 4 -15.76 -48.54 -39.59
C GLU A 4 -15.38 -49.52 -38.46
N LYS A 5 -14.33 -50.31 -38.64
CA LYS A 5 -13.78 -51.19 -37.58
C LYS A 5 -13.20 -50.40 -36.44
N VAL A 6 -12.46 -49.32 -36.73
CA VAL A 6 -11.89 -48.42 -35.69
C VAL A 6 -13.00 -47.73 -34.94
N TRP A 7 -14.01 -47.18 -35.65
CA TRP A 7 -15.16 -46.50 -35.04
C TRP A 7 -15.97 -47.45 -34.16
N ASN A 8 -16.27 -48.62 -34.66
CA ASN A 8 -17.00 -49.63 -33.89
C ASN A 8 -16.19 -50.13 -32.65
N SER A 9 -14.89 -50.23 -32.76
CA SER A 9 -14.02 -50.56 -31.64
C SER A 9 -13.96 -49.45 -30.58
N ILE A 10 -13.90 -48.19 -31.00
CA ILE A 10 -14.00 -47.00 -30.12
C ILE A 10 -15.39 -46.94 -29.46
N PHE A 11 -16.46 -47.13 -30.24
CA PHE A 11 -17.81 -47.12 -29.72
C PHE A 11 -18.09 -48.23 -28.73
N ASP A 12 -17.57 -49.43 -28.99
CA ASP A 12 -17.68 -50.60 -28.10
C ASP A 12 -16.84 -50.40 -26.81
N PHE A 13 -15.69 -49.79 -26.93
CA PHE A 13 -14.89 -49.37 -25.78
C PHE A 13 -15.66 -48.40 -24.85
N PHE A 14 -16.29 -47.38 -25.42
CA PHE A 14 -17.06 -46.45 -24.62
C PHE A 14 -18.39 -47.03 -24.10
N LYS A 15 -19.04 -47.92 -24.87
CA LYS A 15 -20.35 -48.47 -24.51
C LYS A 15 -20.30 -49.65 -23.59
N THR A 16 -19.23 -50.44 -23.62
CA THR A 16 -19.15 -51.68 -22.84
C THR A 16 -17.99 -51.65 -21.84
N LYS A 17 -16.77 -51.42 -22.28
CA LYS A 17 -15.57 -51.51 -21.42
C LYS A 17 -15.47 -50.42 -20.35
N ILE A 18 -15.83 -49.20 -20.68
CA ILE A 18 -15.85 -48.12 -19.68
C ILE A 18 -16.91 -48.35 -18.59
N PRO A 19 -18.16 -48.64 -18.89
CA PRO A 19 -19.17 -48.96 -17.88
C PRO A 19 -18.83 -50.18 -17.02
N GLU A 20 -18.24 -51.25 -17.58
CA GLU A 20 -17.76 -52.41 -16.82
C GLU A 20 -16.61 -52.04 -15.90
N PHE A 21 -15.63 -51.32 -16.38
CA PHE A 21 -14.53 -50.79 -15.57
C PHE A 21 -15.03 -49.89 -14.43
N CYS A 22 -16.00 -48.98 -14.75
CA CYS A 22 -16.59 -48.14 -13.73
C CYS A 22 -17.35 -48.94 -12.67
N LYS A 23 -18.19 -49.91 -13.06
CA LYS A 23 -18.91 -50.79 -12.12
C LYS A 23 -17.98 -51.62 -11.23
N SER A 24 -16.87 -52.13 -11.79
CA SER A 24 -15.92 -52.96 -11.04
C SER A 24 -15.08 -52.16 -10.03
N ASN A 25 -14.71 -50.93 -10.36
CA ASN A 25 -13.79 -50.12 -9.57
C ASN A 25 -14.44 -49.03 -8.72
N PHE A 26 -15.65 -48.58 -9.08
CA PHE A 26 -16.34 -47.49 -8.38
C PHE A 26 -17.66 -47.93 -7.78
N GLU A 27 -17.99 -47.39 -6.63
CA GLU A 27 -19.29 -47.47 -6.00
C GLU A 27 -19.80 -46.07 -5.77
N VAL A 28 -20.93 -45.72 -6.45
CA VAL A 28 -21.55 -44.42 -6.30
C VAL A 28 -22.76 -44.58 -5.39
N THR A 29 -22.74 -43.84 -4.29
CA THR A 29 -23.82 -43.88 -3.30
C THR A 29 -24.39 -42.48 -3.08
N ALA A 30 -25.66 -42.39 -2.77
CA ALA A 30 -26.31 -41.14 -2.37
C ALA A 30 -27.45 -41.42 -1.40
N THR A 31 -27.48 -40.69 -0.30
CA THR A 31 -28.58 -40.75 0.66
C THR A 31 -29.66 -39.72 0.33
N LYS A 32 -30.86 -39.86 0.85
CA LYS A 32 -31.89 -38.82 0.73
C LYS A 32 -31.40 -37.47 1.25
N ARG A 33 -30.69 -37.49 2.39
CA ARG A 33 -30.11 -36.28 3.00
C ARG A 33 -29.03 -35.64 2.10
N SER A 34 -28.12 -36.42 1.54
CA SER A 34 -27.07 -35.87 0.65
C SER A 34 -27.63 -35.29 -0.64
N LYS A 35 -28.71 -35.89 -1.21
CA LYS A 35 -29.39 -35.33 -2.37
C LYS A 35 -30.07 -33.99 -2.05
N ILE A 36 -30.73 -33.88 -0.88
CA ILE A 36 -31.30 -32.59 -0.43
C ILE A 36 -30.21 -31.53 -0.29
N ILE A 37 -29.09 -31.87 0.41
CA ILE A 37 -27.95 -30.94 0.55
C ILE A 37 -27.41 -30.50 -0.80
N GLY A 38 -27.22 -31.44 -1.73
CA GLY A 38 -26.75 -31.14 -3.08
C GLY A 38 -27.71 -30.22 -3.85
N SER A 39 -29.02 -30.47 -3.74
CA SER A 39 -30.04 -29.61 -4.36
C SER A 39 -30.07 -28.21 -3.77
N VAL A 40 -29.89 -28.05 -2.43
CA VAL A 40 -29.82 -26.76 -1.76
C VAL A 40 -28.57 -26.00 -2.21
N ILE A 41 -27.41 -26.64 -2.23
CA ILE A 41 -26.17 -26.02 -2.69
C ILE A 41 -26.31 -25.54 -4.15
N CYS A 42 -26.80 -26.41 -5.04
CA CYS A 42 -27.07 -26.05 -6.44
C CYS A 42 -27.99 -24.83 -6.56
N PHE A 43 -29.10 -24.83 -5.86
CA PHE A 43 -30.11 -23.78 -5.93
C PHE A 43 -29.57 -22.45 -5.37
N VAL A 44 -28.95 -22.46 -4.19
CA VAL A 44 -28.42 -21.24 -3.56
C VAL A 44 -27.31 -20.61 -4.40
N THR A 45 -26.34 -21.42 -4.87
CA THR A 45 -25.24 -20.90 -5.68
C THR A 45 -25.70 -20.44 -7.06
N LEU A 46 -26.68 -21.11 -7.68
CA LEU A 46 -27.27 -20.67 -8.95
C LEU A 46 -28.01 -19.34 -8.80
N ILE A 47 -28.81 -19.18 -7.74
CA ILE A 47 -29.49 -17.91 -7.47
C ILE A 47 -28.47 -16.80 -7.25
N ALA A 48 -27.42 -17.02 -6.46
CA ALA A 48 -26.38 -16.01 -6.24
C ALA A 48 -25.78 -15.54 -7.57
N VAL A 49 -25.43 -16.47 -8.49
CA VAL A 49 -24.91 -16.10 -9.81
C VAL A 49 -25.94 -15.34 -10.65
N ILE A 50 -27.22 -15.76 -10.62
CA ILE A 50 -28.29 -15.10 -11.40
C ILE A 50 -28.53 -13.66 -10.90
N LEU A 51 -28.52 -13.44 -9.58
CA LEU A 51 -28.71 -12.12 -9.00
C LEU A 51 -27.56 -11.17 -9.34
N ASP A 52 -26.38 -11.69 -9.61
CA ASP A 52 -25.16 -10.91 -9.89
C ASP A 52 -24.66 -11.06 -11.34
N VAL A 53 -25.52 -11.44 -12.28
CA VAL A 53 -25.18 -11.54 -13.73
C VAL A 53 -24.61 -10.21 -14.26
N GLY A 54 -25.11 -9.08 -13.74
CA GLY A 54 -24.60 -7.75 -14.09
C GLY A 54 -23.09 -7.59 -13.87
N ALA A 55 -22.55 -8.14 -12.79
CA ALA A 55 -21.12 -8.08 -12.49
C ALA A 55 -20.23 -8.75 -13.55
N TYR A 56 -20.75 -9.80 -14.24
CA TYR A 56 -20.05 -10.46 -15.34
C TYR A 56 -20.23 -9.73 -16.67
N THR A 57 -21.43 -9.22 -16.94
CA THR A 57 -21.76 -8.65 -18.25
C THR A 57 -21.26 -7.23 -18.44
N SER A 58 -21.03 -6.49 -17.35
CA SER A 58 -20.47 -5.13 -17.37
C SER A 58 -18.97 -5.08 -17.72
N GLN A 59 -18.28 -6.21 -17.75
CA GLN A 59 -16.85 -6.25 -18.05
C GLN A 59 -16.56 -6.07 -19.55
N ASP A 60 -15.43 -5.46 -19.90
CA ASP A 60 -15.08 -5.15 -21.31
C ASP A 60 -14.12 -6.14 -21.97
N PHE A 61 -13.81 -7.28 -21.34
CA PHE A 61 -12.94 -8.29 -21.95
C PHE A 61 -13.75 -9.40 -22.68
N ALA A 62 -13.20 -9.92 -23.76
CA ALA A 62 -13.90 -10.88 -24.63
C ALA A 62 -14.31 -12.19 -23.94
N SER A 63 -13.51 -12.66 -22.97
CA SER A 63 -13.75 -13.92 -22.24
C SER A 63 -14.81 -13.83 -21.15
N LYS A 64 -15.45 -12.69 -20.94
CA LYS A 64 -16.52 -12.52 -19.92
C LYS A 64 -17.67 -13.53 -20.08
N TRP A 65 -18.04 -13.86 -21.32
CA TRP A 65 -19.10 -14.84 -21.59
C TRP A 65 -18.70 -16.27 -21.20
N LEU A 66 -17.40 -16.60 -21.31
CA LEU A 66 -16.87 -17.88 -20.87
C LEU A 66 -16.92 -18.00 -19.34
N LEU A 67 -16.57 -16.94 -18.62
CA LEU A 67 -16.68 -16.88 -17.16
C LEU A 67 -18.13 -16.98 -16.70
N LEU A 68 -19.05 -16.27 -17.33
CA LEU A 68 -20.47 -16.37 -17.03
C LEU A 68 -21.01 -17.78 -17.28
N ALA A 69 -20.64 -18.39 -18.40
CA ALA A 69 -21.02 -19.79 -18.71
C ALA A 69 -20.48 -20.75 -17.65
N PHE A 70 -19.21 -20.59 -17.23
CA PHE A 70 -18.63 -21.36 -16.13
C PHE A 70 -19.42 -21.14 -14.83
N ALA A 71 -19.70 -19.89 -14.46
CA ALA A 71 -20.45 -19.56 -13.25
C ALA A 71 -21.86 -20.15 -13.24
N LEU A 72 -22.55 -20.22 -14.39
CA LEU A 72 -23.90 -20.82 -14.52
C LEU A 72 -23.88 -22.36 -14.49
N ILE A 73 -22.80 -22.99 -14.98
CA ILE A 73 -22.65 -24.47 -15.00
C ILE A 73 -22.15 -25.00 -13.67
N CYS A 74 -21.24 -24.27 -13.01
CA CYS A 74 -20.59 -24.70 -11.77
C CYS A 74 -21.57 -25.10 -10.64
N PRO A 75 -22.68 -24.40 -10.38
CA PRO A 75 -23.69 -24.80 -9.40
C PRO A 75 -24.21 -26.23 -9.56
N PHE A 76 -24.38 -26.69 -10.78
CA PHE A 76 -24.83 -28.07 -11.05
C PHE A 76 -23.73 -29.08 -10.70
N ILE A 77 -22.48 -28.77 -11.01
CA ILE A 77 -21.31 -29.59 -10.63
C ILE A 77 -21.20 -29.64 -9.09
N LEU A 78 -21.37 -28.53 -8.39
CA LEU A 78 -21.38 -28.44 -6.93
C LEU A 78 -22.48 -29.29 -6.32
N GLY A 79 -23.72 -29.15 -6.83
CA GLY A 79 -24.87 -29.91 -6.38
C GLY A 79 -24.69 -31.42 -6.58
N PHE A 80 -24.21 -31.82 -7.75
CA PHE A 80 -23.91 -33.22 -8.05
C PHE A 80 -22.77 -33.73 -7.14
N SER A 81 -21.67 -33.01 -7.02
CA SER A 81 -20.53 -33.36 -6.17
C SER A 81 -20.92 -33.48 -4.69
N ALA A 82 -21.87 -32.65 -4.23
CA ALA A 82 -22.38 -32.71 -2.85
C ALA A 82 -23.38 -33.87 -2.66
N ALA A 83 -24.21 -34.19 -3.67
CA ALA A 83 -25.22 -35.23 -3.58
C ALA A 83 -24.64 -36.65 -3.55
N TYR A 84 -23.64 -36.90 -4.41
CA TYR A 84 -23.11 -38.24 -4.65
C TYR A 84 -21.75 -38.46 -3.99
N TYR A 85 -21.56 -39.65 -3.43
CA TYR A 85 -20.29 -40.11 -2.85
C TYR A 85 -19.73 -41.23 -3.74
N VAL A 86 -18.51 -41.04 -4.23
CA VAL A 86 -17.81 -42.01 -5.06
C VAL A 86 -16.76 -42.70 -4.21
N ARG A 87 -16.89 -44.04 -4.05
CA ARG A 87 -15.92 -44.87 -3.36
C ARG A 87 -15.15 -45.69 -4.40
N ILE A 88 -13.81 -45.68 -4.30
CA ILE A 88 -12.94 -46.54 -5.09
C ILE A 88 -12.82 -47.88 -4.35
N LYS A 89 -13.21 -49.00 -4.99
CA LYS A 89 -13.23 -50.35 -4.41
C LYS A 89 -11.85 -50.96 -4.35
N ASN A 90 -11.02 -50.76 -5.38
CA ASN A 90 -9.68 -51.31 -5.47
C ASN A 90 -8.71 -50.47 -4.62
N ASP A 91 -8.03 -51.10 -3.65
CA ASP A 91 -7.15 -50.43 -2.68
C ASP A 91 -5.90 -49.80 -3.35
N ILE A 92 -5.30 -50.52 -4.31
CA ILE A 92 -4.13 -50.03 -5.06
C ILE A 92 -4.54 -48.84 -5.89
N PHE A 93 -5.64 -48.95 -6.63
CA PHE A 93 -6.16 -47.86 -7.46
C PHE A 93 -6.56 -46.66 -6.58
N ASN A 94 -7.14 -46.92 -5.41
CA ASN A 94 -7.45 -45.84 -4.45
C ASN A 94 -6.21 -45.10 -3.98
N LYS A 95 -5.10 -45.77 -3.67
CA LYS A 95 -3.82 -45.17 -3.28
C LYS A 95 -3.20 -44.36 -4.41
N VAL A 96 -3.17 -44.92 -5.64
CA VAL A 96 -2.68 -44.23 -6.83
C VAL A 96 -3.54 -43.01 -7.12
N TRP A 97 -4.87 -43.13 -7.06
CA TRP A 97 -5.80 -42.06 -7.28
C TRP A 97 -5.58 -40.88 -6.28
N HIS A 98 -5.35 -41.21 -5.02
CA HIS A 98 -5.07 -40.18 -4.02
C HIS A 98 -3.75 -39.44 -4.27
N LEU A 99 -2.73 -40.13 -4.75
CA LEU A 99 -1.47 -39.51 -5.15
C LEU A 99 -1.70 -38.57 -6.35
N VAL A 100 -2.36 -39.06 -7.39
CA VAL A 100 -2.72 -38.25 -8.59
C VAL A 100 -3.55 -37.05 -8.19
N PHE A 101 -4.53 -37.26 -7.33
CA PHE A 101 -5.41 -36.19 -6.86
C PHE A 101 -4.67 -35.14 -6.03
N MET A 102 -3.70 -35.56 -5.20
CA MET A 102 -2.85 -34.64 -4.44
C MET A 102 -1.99 -33.77 -5.36
N LEU A 103 -1.56 -34.27 -6.51
CA LEU A 103 -0.81 -33.50 -7.51
C LEU A 103 -1.71 -32.66 -8.42
N LEU A 104 -2.98 -33.01 -8.59
CA LEU A 104 -3.93 -32.23 -9.40
C LEU A 104 -4.61 -31.10 -8.62
N MET A 105 -4.85 -31.28 -7.32
CA MET A 105 -5.54 -30.26 -6.52
C MET A 105 -4.80 -28.92 -6.45
N PRO A 106 -3.46 -28.83 -6.46
CA PRO A 106 -2.78 -27.54 -6.57
C PRO A 106 -3.22 -26.69 -7.76
N PHE A 107 -3.50 -27.30 -8.92
CA PHE A 107 -4.03 -26.57 -10.09
C PHE A 107 -5.37 -25.90 -9.79
N VAL A 108 -6.27 -26.62 -9.11
CA VAL A 108 -7.59 -26.10 -8.74
C VAL A 108 -7.44 -24.98 -7.70
N THR A 109 -6.52 -25.15 -6.75
CA THR A 109 -6.21 -24.13 -5.74
C THR A 109 -5.64 -22.86 -6.38
N ILE A 110 -4.69 -22.99 -7.30
CA ILE A 110 -4.10 -21.86 -8.03
C ILE A 110 -5.17 -21.18 -8.88
N THR A 111 -6.01 -21.94 -9.58
CA THR A 111 -7.13 -21.35 -10.36
C THR A 111 -8.05 -20.53 -9.46
N MET A 112 -8.34 -21.00 -8.25
CA MET A 112 -9.14 -20.27 -7.27
C MET A 112 -8.48 -18.95 -6.84
N THR A 113 -7.19 -18.96 -6.52
CA THR A 113 -6.47 -17.74 -6.09
C THR A 113 -6.28 -16.77 -7.24
N GLU A 114 -6.01 -17.28 -8.46
CA GLU A 114 -5.79 -16.43 -9.63
C GLU A 114 -7.08 -15.83 -10.19
N CYS A 115 -8.22 -16.44 -9.99
CA CYS A 115 -9.51 -15.77 -10.27
C CYS A 115 -9.65 -14.44 -9.49
N LEU A 116 -9.02 -14.32 -8.34
CA LEU A 116 -9.05 -13.12 -7.49
C LEU A 116 -7.94 -12.11 -7.85
N ASN A 117 -6.85 -12.57 -8.44
CA ASN A 117 -5.71 -11.77 -8.87
C ASN A 117 -5.82 -11.45 -10.38
N ASN A 118 -5.51 -12.41 -11.25
CA ASN A 118 -5.37 -12.25 -12.70
C ASN A 118 -6.63 -12.54 -13.51
N VAL A 119 -7.67 -13.11 -12.93
CA VAL A 119 -8.85 -13.70 -13.60
C VAL A 119 -8.54 -15.06 -14.21
N PHE A 120 -7.46 -15.21 -14.98
CA PHE A 120 -7.11 -16.46 -15.65
C PHE A 120 -5.70 -16.93 -15.25
N ILE A 121 -5.53 -18.24 -15.13
CA ILE A 121 -4.25 -18.86 -14.75
C ILE A 121 -3.17 -18.68 -15.83
N TYR A 122 -3.55 -18.50 -17.09
CA TYR A 122 -2.61 -18.33 -18.21
C TYR A 122 -2.10 -16.89 -18.34
N ASP A 123 -2.59 -15.95 -17.55
CA ASP A 123 -2.07 -14.57 -17.51
C ASP A 123 -0.72 -14.51 -16.77
N MET A 124 -0.41 -15.53 -15.97
CA MET A 124 0.89 -15.67 -15.33
C MET A 124 1.97 -16.16 -16.30
N THR A 125 3.22 -15.84 -15.99
CA THR A 125 4.38 -16.46 -16.63
C THR A 125 4.47 -17.95 -16.29
N TYR A 126 5.13 -18.75 -17.14
CA TYR A 126 5.34 -20.17 -16.89
C TYR A 126 6.07 -20.43 -15.55
N LEU A 127 7.09 -19.62 -15.23
CA LEU A 127 7.83 -19.71 -13.97
C LEU A 127 6.97 -19.31 -12.77
N GLY A 128 6.12 -18.29 -12.93
CA GLY A 128 5.15 -17.90 -11.92
C GLY A 128 4.17 -19.03 -11.60
N PHE A 129 3.64 -19.68 -12.64
CA PHE A 129 2.79 -20.86 -12.48
C PHE A 129 3.51 -22.01 -11.73
N LEU A 130 4.74 -22.32 -12.12
CA LEU A 130 5.55 -23.37 -11.47
C LEU A 130 5.83 -23.02 -10.00
N GLY A 131 6.15 -21.76 -9.68
CA GLY A 131 6.37 -21.27 -8.32
C GLY A 131 5.12 -21.45 -7.44
N ASN A 132 3.96 -21.03 -7.91
CA ASN A 132 2.69 -21.24 -7.21
C ASN A 132 2.37 -22.72 -7.01
N TYR A 133 2.59 -23.54 -8.05
CA TYR A 133 2.35 -24.98 -7.97
C TYR A 133 3.21 -25.63 -6.89
N LEU A 134 4.51 -25.36 -6.89
CA LEU A 134 5.43 -25.90 -5.88
C LEU A 134 5.07 -25.42 -4.48
N LEU A 135 4.72 -24.15 -4.32
CA LEU A 135 4.32 -23.59 -3.03
C LEU A 135 3.06 -24.29 -2.47
N VAL A 136 2.01 -24.45 -3.27
CA VAL A 136 0.79 -25.15 -2.83
C VAL A 136 1.08 -26.63 -2.52
N VAL A 137 1.93 -27.29 -3.30
CA VAL A 137 2.39 -28.66 -3.00
C VAL A 137 3.14 -28.71 -1.67
N ILE A 138 4.05 -27.75 -1.41
CA ILE A 138 4.77 -27.65 -0.12
C ILE A 138 3.75 -27.54 1.02
N MET A 139 2.78 -26.63 0.93
CA MET A 139 1.76 -26.45 1.96
C MET A 139 0.95 -27.74 2.21
N TYR A 140 0.51 -28.41 1.16
CA TYR A 140 -0.19 -29.69 1.28
C TYR A 140 0.69 -30.77 1.91
N PHE A 141 1.96 -30.83 1.56
CA PHE A 141 2.91 -31.82 2.07
C PHE A 141 3.24 -31.58 3.54
N ILE A 142 3.37 -30.33 3.99
CA ILE A 142 3.54 -29.99 5.41
C ILE A 142 2.37 -30.53 6.23
N PHE A 143 1.13 -30.16 5.86
CA PHE A 143 -0.03 -30.62 6.61
C PHE A 143 -0.24 -32.14 6.52
N PHE A 144 0.09 -32.77 5.39
CA PHE A 144 0.05 -34.21 5.28
C PHE A 144 1.14 -34.86 6.13
N ALA A 145 2.36 -34.37 6.14
CA ALA A 145 3.45 -34.90 6.97
C ALA A 145 3.11 -34.81 8.47
N LEU A 146 2.50 -33.71 8.90
CA LEU A 146 2.10 -33.53 10.31
C LEU A 146 0.94 -34.45 10.72
N THR A 147 -0.10 -34.57 9.89
CA THR A 147 -1.37 -35.20 10.26
C THR A 147 -1.54 -36.60 9.67
N GLY A 148 -0.86 -36.91 8.56
CA GLY A 148 -1.06 -38.13 7.78
C GLY A 148 -2.41 -38.16 7.03
N SER A 149 -3.05 -36.99 6.85
CA SER A 149 -4.39 -36.89 6.27
C SER A 149 -4.46 -35.88 5.14
N PHE A 150 -4.72 -36.32 3.92
CA PHE A 150 -4.99 -35.42 2.78
C PHE A 150 -6.21 -34.51 3.02
N ARG A 151 -7.22 -35.05 3.71
CA ARG A 151 -8.41 -34.28 4.05
C ARG A 151 -8.07 -33.03 4.89
N VAL A 152 -7.20 -33.21 5.89
CA VAL A 152 -6.77 -32.09 6.73
C VAL A 152 -5.97 -31.09 5.90
N ALA A 153 -5.04 -31.56 5.05
CA ALA A 153 -4.28 -30.67 4.18
C ALA A 153 -5.19 -29.78 3.32
N TYR A 154 -6.19 -30.36 2.65
CA TYR A 154 -7.12 -29.60 1.80
C TYR A 154 -8.00 -28.63 2.59
N LEU A 155 -8.55 -29.07 3.72
CA LEU A 155 -9.47 -28.27 4.53
C LEU A 155 -8.76 -27.20 5.36
N THR A 156 -7.42 -27.21 5.42
CA THR A 156 -6.62 -26.16 6.08
C THR A 156 -6.03 -25.19 5.08
N VAL A 157 -5.35 -25.67 4.06
CA VAL A 157 -4.61 -24.82 3.11
C VAL A 157 -5.55 -23.95 2.27
N ASN A 158 -6.64 -24.54 1.74
CA ASN A 158 -7.52 -23.78 0.83
C ASN A 158 -8.31 -22.66 1.51
N PRO A 159 -8.88 -22.80 2.73
CA PRO A 159 -9.49 -21.66 3.41
C PRO A 159 -8.50 -20.52 3.70
N ILE A 160 -7.26 -20.85 4.07
CA ILE A 160 -6.20 -19.86 4.29
C ILE A 160 -5.93 -19.09 2.98
N LEU A 161 -5.60 -19.81 1.91
CA LEU A 161 -5.29 -19.19 0.62
C LEU A 161 -6.49 -18.42 0.02
N PHE A 162 -7.71 -18.94 0.16
CA PHE A 162 -8.92 -18.25 -0.28
C PHE A 162 -9.12 -16.94 0.48
N GLY A 163 -9.02 -16.97 1.82
CA GLY A 163 -9.17 -15.77 2.65
C GLY A 163 -8.13 -14.69 2.30
N LEU A 164 -6.86 -15.09 2.16
CA LEU A 164 -5.78 -14.18 1.76
C LEU A 164 -6.02 -13.59 0.36
N ALA A 165 -6.43 -14.41 -0.60
CA ALA A 165 -6.68 -13.96 -1.97
C ALA A 165 -7.93 -13.05 -2.08
N VAL A 166 -8.97 -13.29 -1.27
CA VAL A 166 -10.13 -12.38 -1.17
C VAL A 166 -9.70 -11.03 -0.59
N ALA A 167 -8.91 -11.03 0.49
CA ALA A 167 -8.35 -9.80 1.04
C ALA A 167 -7.52 -9.05 0.00
N HIS A 168 -6.66 -9.76 -0.73
CA HIS A 168 -5.88 -9.19 -1.83
C HIS A 168 -6.76 -8.54 -2.91
N SER A 169 -7.83 -9.22 -3.36
CA SER A 169 -8.72 -8.67 -4.40
C SER A 169 -9.37 -7.36 -3.97
N TYR A 170 -9.88 -7.28 -2.75
CA TYR A 170 -10.48 -6.03 -2.25
C TYR A 170 -9.44 -4.94 -2.01
N ILE A 171 -8.26 -5.27 -1.46
CA ILE A 171 -7.18 -4.29 -1.25
C ILE A 171 -6.70 -3.73 -2.59
N MET A 172 -6.58 -4.56 -3.63
CA MET A 172 -6.29 -4.10 -4.99
C MET A 172 -7.37 -3.14 -5.52
N ASP A 173 -8.65 -3.45 -5.29
CA ASP A 173 -9.75 -2.60 -5.74
C ASP A 173 -9.79 -1.24 -4.99
N PHE A 174 -9.37 -1.20 -3.72
CA PHE A 174 -9.42 0.01 -2.88
C PHE A 174 -8.16 0.86 -2.98
N ARG A 175 -6.98 0.23 -2.94
CA ARG A 175 -5.68 0.89 -2.82
C ARG A 175 -4.91 0.92 -4.14
N GLY A 176 -5.25 0.05 -5.10
CA GLY A 176 -4.50 -0.10 -6.35
C GLY A 176 -3.16 -0.86 -6.20
N THR A 177 -2.80 -1.26 -4.97
CA THR A 177 -1.58 -2.02 -4.67
C THR A 177 -1.91 -3.38 -4.05
N PRO A 178 -1.06 -4.42 -4.26
CA PRO A 178 -1.34 -5.76 -3.75
C PRO A 178 -1.33 -5.83 -2.22
N PHE A 179 -2.01 -6.86 -1.70
CA PHE A 179 -1.94 -7.26 -0.30
C PHE A 179 -0.59 -7.92 -0.02
N LEU A 180 0.19 -7.33 0.88
CA LEU A 180 1.51 -7.79 1.26
C LEU A 180 1.50 -8.44 2.66
N PRO A 181 2.44 -9.36 2.97
CA PRO A 181 2.52 -9.97 4.30
C PRO A 181 2.64 -8.95 5.44
N MET A 182 3.30 -7.81 5.19
CA MET A 182 3.46 -6.75 6.18
C MET A 182 2.15 -6.00 6.48
N ASP A 183 1.14 -6.05 5.61
CA ASP A 183 -0.18 -5.48 5.89
C ASP A 183 -0.86 -6.15 7.10
N PHE A 184 -0.42 -7.36 7.52
CA PHE A 184 -0.88 -7.96 8.76
C PHE A 184 -0.50 -7.17 10.01
N LEU A 185 0.61 -6.43 9.98
CA LEU A 185 1.03 -5.58 11.10
C LEU A 185 0.12 -4.35 11.24
N SER A 186 -0.51 -3.95 10.12
CA SER A 186 -1.46 -2.84 10.05
C SER A 186 -2.93 -3.26 10.18
N ILE A 187 -3.23 -4.53 10.56
CA ILE A 187 -4.61 -5.07 10.53
C ILE A 187 -5.55 -4.33 11.48
N LYS A 188 -5.06 -3.83 12.61
CA LYS A 188 -5.87 -3.03 13.56
C LYS A 188 -6.28 -1.70 12.92
N THR A 189 -5.33 -1.00 12.28
CA THR A 189 -5.59 0.25 11.55
C THR A 189 -6.55 0.01 10.39
N ALA A 190 -6.31 -1.04 9.59
CA ALA A 190 -7.19 -1.41 8.48
C ALA A 190 -8.62 -1.74 8.95
N ALA A 191 -8.78 -2.39 10.11
CA ALA A 191 -10.09 -2.68 10.68
C ALA A 191 -10.86 -1.40 11.06
N GLY A 192 -10.17 -0.36 11.53
CA GLY A 192 -10.76 0.94 11.86
C GLY A 192 -11.40 1.65 10.66
N VAL A 193 -10.83 1.49 9.47
CA VAL A 193 -11.32 2.11 8.23
C VAL A 193 -12.13 1.14 7.34
N ALA A 194 -12.23 -0.13 7.72
CA ALA A 194 -12.87 -1.17 6.91
C ALA A 194 -14.31 -0.83 6.53
N ASN A 195 -15.07 -0.18 7.42
CA ASN A 195 -16.47 0.18 7.19
C ASN A 195 -16.67 1.26 6.12
N THR A 196 -15.63 1.98 5.72
CA THR A 196 -15.72 3.02 4.67
C THR A 196 -15.70 2.44 3.24
N TYR A 197 -15.39 1.15 3.10
CA TYR A 197 -15.24 0.49 1.81
C TYR A 197 -16.44 -0.37 1.44
N ASN A 198 -16.69 -0.48 0.12
CA ASN A 198 -17.77 -1.31 -0.42
C ASN A 198 -17.26 -2.75 -0.67
N TYR A 199 -17.79 -3.71 0.07
CA TYR A 199 -17.48 -5.14 -0.05
C TYR A 199 -18.49 -5.92 -0.89
N THR A 200 -19.17 -5.29 -1.84
CA THR A 200 -20.07 -6.00 -2.77
C THR A 200 -19.25 -7.06 -3.52
N PRO A 201 -19.68 -8.34 -3.53
CA PRO A 201 -18.94 -9.39 -4.21
C PRO A 201 -18.76 -9.07 -5.70
N THR A 202 -17.52 -9.05 -6.17
CA THR A 202 -17.21 -8.89 -7.59
C THR A 202 -17.34 -10.23 -8.33
N TYR A 203 -17.41 -10.20 -9.69
CA TYR A 203 -17.41 -11.42 -10.50
C TYR A 203 -16.19 -12.31 -10.19
N LYS A 204 -15.03 -11.72 -9.80
CA LYS A 204 -13.83 -12.43 -9.36
C LYS A 204 -14.11 -13.24 -8.09
N VAL A 205 -14.64 -12.57 -7.07
CA VAL A 205 -14.98 -13.17 -5.76
C VAL A 205 -16.02 -14.27 -5.93
N MET A 206 -17.07 -14.04 -6.74
CA MET A 206 -18.11 -15.02 -7.00
C MET A 206 -17.55 -16.27 -7.70
N THR A 207 -16.73 -16.10 -8.74
CA THR A 207 -16.09 -17.22 -9.45
C THR A 207 -15.18 -18.03 -8.55
N ALA A 208 -14.32 -17.36 -7.78
CA ALA A 208 -13.41 -18.02 -6.83
C ALA A 208 -14.19 -18.75 -5.72
N ALA A 209 -15.28 -18.18 -5.22
CA ALA A 209 -16.14 -18.81 -4.21
C ALA A 209 -16.77 -20.12 -4.70
N LEU A 210 -17.20 -20.19 -5.95
CA LEU A 210 -17.71 -21.42 -6.55
C LEU A 210 -16.63 -22.52 -6.59
N ILE A 211 -15.40 -22.16 -6.98
CA ILE A 211 -14.26 -23.10 -6.98
C ILE A 211 -13.91 -23.50 -5.53
N PHE A 212 -13.91 -22.57 -4.61
CA PHE A 212 -13.66 -22.83 -3.18
C PHE A 212 -14.67 -23.81 -2.59
N ILE A 213 -15.98 -23.63 -2.84
CA ILE A 213 -17.03 -24.55 -2.41
C ILE A 213 -16.80 -25.95 -2.99
N PHE A 214 -16.38 -26.06 -4.25
CA PHE A 214 -16.00 -27.35 -4.87
C PHE A 214 -14.87 -28.03 -4.10
N ILE A 215 -13.79 -27.31 -3.82
CA ILE A 215 -12.62 -27.82 -3.06
C ILE A 215 -13.05 -28.31 -1.67
N ILE A 216 -13.89 -27.55 -0.97
CA ILE A 216 -14.40 -27.92 0.36
C ILE A 216 -15.26 -29.20 0.29
N ILE A 217 -16.17 -29.31 -0.68
CA ILE A 217 -16.98 -30.51 -0.87
C ILE A 217 -16.09 -31.73 -1.11
N ILE A 218 -15.10 -31.61 -1.99
CA ILE A 218 -14.16 -32.69 -2.29
C ILE A 218 -13.30 -33.01 -1.06
N GLY A 219 -12.79 -32.02 -0.35
CA GLY A 219 -12.02 -32.21 0.88
C GLY A 219 -12.79 -32.97 1.95
N ILE A 220 -14.07 -32.60 2.19
CA ILE A 220 -14.96 -33.30 3.13
C ILE A 220 -15.17 -34.77 2.73
N LYS A 221 -15.29 -35.05 1.43
CA LYS A 221 -15.57 -36.38 0.91
C LYS A 221 -14.34 -37.26 0.72
N THR A 222 -13.15 -36.66 0.65
CA THR A 222 -11.89 -37.42 0.53
C THR A 222 -11.55 -38.14 1.82
N LYS A 223 -11.32 -39.45 1.73
CA LYS A 223 -10.85 -40.27 2.84
C LYS A 223 -9.43 -40.75 2.54
N THR A 224 -8.50 -40.44 3.43
CA THR A 224 -7.12 -40.92 3.31
C THR A 224 -7.08 -42.45 3.27
N PRO A 225 -6.39 -43.09 2.29
CA PRO A 225 -6.25 -44.53 2.22
C PRO A 225 -5.57 -45.08 3.49
N LYS A 226 -5.90 -46.30 3.84
CA LYS A 226 -5.23 -46.97 4.96
C LYS A 226 -3.86 -47.45 4.49
N TYR A 227 -2.82 -46.97 5.14
CA TYR A 227 -1.44 -47.47 4.96
C TYR A 227 -1.03 -48.32 6.16
N ASN A 228 -0.18 -49.35 5.94
CA ASN A 228 0.51 -50.01 7.03
C ASN A 228 1.50 -49.07 7.70
N LEU A 229 1.93 -49.38 8.92
CA LEU A 229 2.75 -48.46 9.72
C LEU A 229 4.05 -48.03 9.01
N PRO A 230 4.84 -48.93 8.38
CA PRO A 230 6.05 -48.52 7.65
C PRO A 230 5.72 -47.53 6.49
N ALA A 231 4.74 -47.87 5.67
CA ALA A 231 4.36 -46.99 4.54
C ALA A 231 3.83 -45.62 5.01
N LYS A 232 3.13 -45.59 6.14
CA LYS A 232 2.68 -44.33 6.75
C LYS A 232 3.85 -43.47 7.22
N ILE A 233 4.85 -44.07 7.86
CA ILE A 233 6.05 -43.35 8.32
C ILE A 233 6.86 -42.86 7.12
N ILE A 234 7.11 -43.73 6.14
CA ILE A 234 7.89 -43.39 4.93
C ILE A 234 7.22 -42.29 4.14
N SER A 235 5.91 -42.37 3.91
CA SER A 235 5.19 -41.31 3.15
C SER A 235 5.23 -39.95 3.85
N ARG A 236 5.08 -39.92 5.17
CA ARG A 236 5.15 -38.67 5.96
C ARG A 236 6.58 -38.12 6.01
N ALA A 237 7.58 -38.99 6.21
CA ALA A 237 8.97 -38.57 6.19
C ALA A 237 9.36 -38.02 4.82
N PHE A 238 9.01 -38.72 3.73
CA PHE A 238 9.28 -38.26 2.37
C PHE A 238 8.66 -36.88 2.07
N THR A 239 7.34 -36.72 2.33
CA THR A 239 6.65 -35.45 2.07
C THR A 239 7.18 -34.33 2.97
N GLY A 240 7.49 -34.61 4.23
CA GLY A 240 8.08 -33.63 5.15
C GLY A 240 9.49 -33.21 4.72
N THR A 241 10.36 -34.15 4.39
CA THR A 241 11.71 -33.85 3.90
C THR A 241 11.68 -33.07 2.58
N PHE A 242 10.82 -33.50 1.64
CA PHE A 242 10.67 -32.78 0.36
C PHE A 242 10.23 -31.35 0.57
N ALA A 243 9.20 -31.11 1.39
CA ALA A 243 8.74 -29.78 1.71
C ALA A 243 9.81 -28.93 2.41
N ALA A 244 10.55 -29.52 3.36
CA ALA A 244 11.63 -28.83 4.07
C ALA A 244 12.77 -28.42 3.12
N VAL A 245 13.20 -29.32 2.23
CA VAL A 245 14.24 -29.01 1.22
C VAL A 245 13.81 -27.86 0.33
N LEU A 246 12.57 -27.89 -0.20
CA LEU A 246 12.07 -26.80 -1.04
C LEU A 246 11.95 -25.49 -0.28
N LEU A 247 11.53 -25.50 1.00
CA LEU A 247 11.49 -24.29 1.83
C LEU A 247 12.90 -23.73 2.08
N ILE A 248 13.88 -24.60 2.35
CA ILE A 248 15.28 -24.17 2.53
C ILE A 248 15.79 -23.54 1.24
N LEU A 249 15.55 -24.16 0.08
CA LEU A 249 15.91 -23.60 -1.22
C LEU A 249 15.23 -22.25 -1.47
N PHE A 250 13.96 -22.11 -1.08
CA PHE A 250 13.21 -20.88 -1.29
C PHE A 250 13.67 -19.73 -0.39
N TYR A 251 13.85 -19.98 0.94
CA TYR A 251 14.14 -18.91 1.89
C TYR A 251 15.64 -18.60 2.04
N PHE A 252 16.50 -19.61 1.95
CA PHE A 252 17.92 -19.49 2.31
C PHE A 252 18.88 -19.52 1.12
N THR A 253 18.35 -19.61 -0.11
CA THR A 253 19.18 -19.57 -1.32
C THR A 253 18.62 -18.58 -2.34
N SER A 254 19.47 -18.19 -3.31
CA SER A 254 19.09 -17.33 -4.46
C SER A 254 18.47 -18.11 -5.63
N VAL A 255 18.36 -19.44 -5.56
CA VAL A 255 17.97 -20.30 -6.70
C VAL A 255 16.73 -19.79 -7.45
N PHE A 256 15.68 -19.41 -6.75
CA PHE A 256 14.47 -18.88 -7.40
C PHE A 256 14.69 -17.50 -8.02
N ALA A 257 15.45 -16.64 -7.35
CA ALA A 257 15.82 -15.31 -7.86
C ALA A 257 16.72 -15.42 -9.10
N ASP A 258 17.69 -16.33 -9.08
CA ASP A 258 18.60 -16.60 -10.22
C ASP A 258 17.83 -17.18 -11.42
N MET A 259 16.75 -17.91 -11.17
CA MET A 259 15.81 -18.35 -12.20
C MET A 259 14.89 -17.23 -12.72
N GLY A 260 15.02 -15.99 -12.22
CA GLY A 260 14.20 -14.86 -12.60
C GLY A 260 12.85 -14.79 -11.87
N VAL A 261 12.64 -15.61 -10.84
CA VAL A 261 11.38 -15.65 -10.05
C VAL A 261 11.63 -14.95 -8.72
N LYS A 262 11.44 -13.64 -8.72
CA LYS A 262 11.59 -12.78 -7.55
C LYS A 262 10.46 -11.77 -7.49
N PRO A 263 10.09 -11.25 -6.31
CA PRO A 263 9.17 -10.13 -6.22
C PRO A 263 9.63 -8.97 -7.10
N ASP A 264 8.70 -8.33 -7.75
CA ASP A 264 8.98 -7.10 -8.48
C ASP A 264 8.86 -5.94 -7.50
N PHE A 265 9.98 -5.54 -6.92
CA PHE A 265 10.03 -4.49 -5.91
C PHE A 265 9.66 -3.11 -6.48
N TRP A 266 9.82 -2.92 -7.80
CA TRP A 266 9.52 -1.67 -8.49
C TRP A 266 8.06 -1.53 -8.86
N ASN A 267 7.40 -2.67 -9.10
CA ASN A 267 5.99 -2.72 -9.42
C ASN A 267 5.39 -4.01 -8.86
N GLN A 268 4.99 -3.98 -7.60
CA GLN A 268 4.39 -5.13 -6.92
C GLN A 268 3.16 -5.65 -7.66
N THR A 269 2.34 -4.76 -8.25
CA THR A 269 1.17 -5.17 -9.05
C THR A 269 1.60 -6.00 -10.26
N ARG A 270 2.66 -5.59 -10.97
CA ARG A 270 3.25 -6.37 -12.07
C ARG A 270 3.83 -7.69 -11.57
N GLY A 271 4.47 -7.70 -10.41
CA GLY A 271 4.98 -8.91 -9.77
C GLY A 271 3.88 -9.93 -9.48
N TYR A 272 2.78 -9.49 -8.89
CA TYR A 272 1.61 -10.34 -8.62
C TYR A 272 0.93 -10.82 -9.91
N HIS A 273 0.86 -9.97 -10.94
CA HIS A 273 0.37 -10.37 -12.25
C HIS A 273 1.23 -11.48 -12.87
N ASN A 274 2.54 -11.28 -12.95
CA ASN A 274 3.48 -12.18 -13.64
C ASN A 274 3.72 -13.49 -12.90
N TYR A 275 3.80 -13.44 -11.56
CA TYR A 275 4.18 -14.58 -10.74
C TYR A 275 3.05 -15.14 -9.90
N GLY A 276 1.84 -14.57 -9.98
CA GLY A 276 0.64 -15.00 -9.28
C GLY A 276 0.60 -14.63 -7.81
N PHE A 277 -0.60 -14.71 -7.22
CA PHE A 277 -0.87 -14.25 -5.86
C PHE A 277 -0.08 -15.00 -4.79
N ALA A 278 -0.27 -16.33 -4.69
CA ALA A 278 0.26 -17.08 -3.55
C ALA A 278 1.79 -17.05 -3.50
N PHE A 279 2.46 -17.23 -4.64
CA PHE A 279 3.91 -17.21 -4.70
C PHE A 279 4.48 -15.84 -4.31
N ASN A 280 3.96 -14.74 -4.88
CA ASN A 280 4.43 -13.39 -4.53
C ASN A 280 4.16 -13.03 -3.09
N PHE A 281 2.97 -13.37 -2.57
CA PHE A 281 2.67 -13.13 -1.16
C PHE A 281 3.70 -13.78 -0.24
N PHE A 282 3.97 -15.08 -0.41
CA PHE A 282 4.96 -15.77 0.42
C PHE A 282 6.40 -15.35 0.11
N ALA A 283 6.73 -15.00 -1.14
CA ALA A 283 8.05 -14.48 -1.48
C ALA A 283 8.35 -13.16 -0.77
N ASN A 284 7.36 -12.27 -0.65
CA ASN A 284 7.52 -11.02 0.10
C ASN A 284 7.77 -11.22 1.60
N THR A 285 7.43 -12.38 2.21
CA THR A 285 7.79 -12.64 3.61
C THR A 285 9.30 -12.69 3.84
N LYS A 286 10.09 -13.03 2.81
CA LYS A 286 11.55 -13.02 2.87
C LYS A 286 12.13 -11.61 3.10
N TYR A 287 11.39 -10.59 2.70
CA TYR A 287 11.82 -9.19 2.70
C TYR A 287 11.17 -8.34 3.80
N MET A 288 10.55 -8.98 4.79
CA MET A 288 9.98 -8.27 5.95
C MET A 288 11.04 -7.77 6.93
N TYR A 289 12.25 -8.32 6.85
CA TYR A 289 13.33 -7.94 7.75
C TYR A 289 14.36 -7.11 6.99
N MET A 290 14.70 -5.95 7.55
CA MET A 290 15.83 -5.16 7.08
C MET A 290 17.12 -5.86 7.46
N SER A 291 17.95 -6.16 6.47
CA SER A 291 19.30 -6.68 6.69
C SER A 291 20.27 -5.51 6.88
N GLU A 292 21.31 -5.73 7.70
CA GLU A 292 22.44 -4.80 7.78
C GLU A 292 23.06 -4.59 6.40
N PRO A 293 23.32 -3.34 5.98
CA PRO A 293 23.98 -3.05 4.72
C PRO A 293 25.36 -3.70 4.61
N ASN A 294 25.78 -4.05 3.41
CA ASN A 294 27.08 -4.65 3.19
C ASN A 294 28.21 -3.75 3.67
N ASN A 295 29.16 -4.33 4.40
CA ASN A 295 30.31 -3.59 4.96
C ASN A 295 29.88 -2.37 5.82
N TYR A 296 28.77 -2.47 6.53
CA TYR A 296 28.35 -1.44 7.45
C TYR A 296 29.32 -1.35 8.64
N ASN A 297 29.81 -0.15 8.93
CA ASN A 297 30.64 0.15 10.07
C ASN A 297 30.26 1.54 10.61
N PRO A 298 29.68 1.65 11.82
CA PRO A 298 29.27 2.94 12.37
C PRO A 298 30.43 3.94 12.58
N GLU A 299 31.65 3.47 12.76
CA GLU A 299 32.82 4.34 12.91
C GLU A 299 33.23 5.09 11.62
N GLU A 300 32.75 4.64 10.45
CA GLU A 300 33.07 5.23 9.15
C GLU A 300 32.05 6.30 8.73
N LEU A 301 30.86 6.35 9.33
CA LEU A 301 29.76 7.21 8.90
C LEU A 301 30.10 8.69 8.91
N LYS A 302 30.82 9.14 9.92
CA LYS A 302 31.29 10.54 9.99
C LYS A 302 32.22 10.90 8.84
N GLY A 303 33.02 9.93 8.38
CA GLY A 303 33.86 10.08 7.20
C GLY A 303 33.03 10.24 5.91
N TYR A 304 31.95 9.46 5.74
CA TYR A 304 31.06 9.58 4.60
C TYR A 304 30.37 10.95 4.56
N VAL A 305 29.80 11.38 5.70
CA VAL A 305 29.15 12.69 5.81
C VAL A 305 30.13 13.81 5.50
N SER A 306 31.32 13.81 6.12
CA SER A 306 32.33 14.84 5.89
C SER A 306 32.85 14.87 4.45
N SER A 307 32.97 13.73 3.78
CA SER A 307 33.44 13.66 2.40
C SER A 307 32.51 14.42 1.42
N VAL A 308 31.21 14.46 1.73
CA VAL A 308 30.20 15.17 0.93
C VAL A 308 30.08 16.63 1.37
N VAL A 309 30.07 16.92 2.67
CA VAL A 309 29.89 18.28 3.24
C VAL A 309 31.08 19.17 2.99
N ASP A 310 32.33 18.66 3.16
CA ASP A 310 33.56 19.42 3.01
C ASP A 310 34.00 19.69 1.58
N THR A 311 33.22 19.26 0.59
CA THR A 311 33.51 19.55 -0.81
C THR A 311 33.37 21.06 -1.05
N PRO A 312 34.40 21.78 -1.53
CA PRO A 312 34.37 23.23 -1.66
C PRO A 312 33.31 23.67 -2.68
N SER A 313 32.19 24.13 -2.25
CA SER A 313 31.26 24.94 -3.02
C SER A 313 30.71 26.02 -2.11
N ASP A 314 31.03 27.26 -2.44
CA ASP A 314 30.63 28.54 -1.86
C ASP A 314 29.81 28.59 -0.57
N ASN A 315 30.51 29.19 0.45
CA ASN A 315 29.98 30.06 1.49
C ASN A 315 28.53 29.89 1.99
N THR A 316 28.32 28.93 2.85
CA THR A 316 27.37 29.12 3.94
C THR A 316 28.19 29.28 5.24
N GLU A 317 28.54 30.52 5.57
CA GLU A 317 29.08 30.85 6.89
C GLU A 317 28.04 30.46 7.94
N ASN A 318 28.48 29.66 8.92
CA ASN A 318 27.70 29.41 10.13
C ASN A 318 27.31 30.74 10.76
N THR A 319 26.02 31.07 10.77
CA THR A 319 25.49 32.17 11.56
C THR A 319 25.77 31.86 13.04
N ASN A 320 26.50 32.77 13.69
CA ASN A 320 26.90 32.66 15.09
C ASN A 320 25.69 32.59 16.04
N ASP A 321 25.88 31.94 17.17
CA ASP A 321 24.88 31.59 18.18
C ASP A 321 24.18 32.75 18.91
N ASP A 322 24.43 34.05 18.58
CA ASP A 322 23.98 35.17 19.44
C ASP A 322 23.71 36.50 18.68
N ASP A 323 23.37 36.51 17.42
CA ASP A 323 23.20 37.74 16.65
C ASP A 323 21.83 38.46 16.81
N GLY A 324 21.03 38.07 17.79
CA GLY A 324 19.72 38.71 18.04
C GLY A 324 18.69 38.52 16.90
N TYR A 325 18.92 37.55 16.02
CA TYR A 325 18.01 37.18 14.97
C TYR A 325 16.79 36.46 15.59
N GLU A 326 15.58 36.99 15.35
CA GLU A 326 14.34 36.36 15.77
C GLU A 326 14.08 35.13 14.90
N LYS A 327 14.12 33.93 15.50
CA LYS A 327 13.88 32.68 14.78
C LYS A 327 12.46 32.66 14.22
N PRO A 328 12.26 32.35 12.93
CA PRO A 328 10.92 32.34 12.35
C PRO A 328 10.08 31.20 12.89
N ASN A 329 8.77 31.38 12.95
CA ASN A 329 7.84 30.28 13.10
C ASN A 329 7.86 29.42 11.82
N ILE A 330 7.80 28.10 11.95
CA ILE A 330 7.86 27.16 10.84
C ILE A 330 6.57 26.36 10.80
N ILE A 331 5.82 26.44 9.71
CA ILE A 331 4.56 25.70 9.51
C ILE A 331 4.70 24.82 8.28
N CYS A 332 4.63 23.51 8.47
CA CYS A 332 4.71 22.54 7.38
C CYS A 332 3.37 21.85 7.21
N ILE A 333 2.83 21.88 6.00
CA ILE A 333 1.52 21.31 5.67
C ILE A 333 1.72 20.25 4.60
N MET A 334 1.44 19.02 4.94
CA MET A 334 1.30 17.94 3.98
C MET A 334 -0.18 17.82 3.62
N ASN A 335 -0.53 18.30 2.44
CA ASN A 335 -1.92 18.32 1.98
C ASN A 335 -2.25 16.99 1.28
N GLU A 336 -3.22 16.29 1.83
CA GLU A 336 -3.69 14.98 1.37
C GLU A 336 -4.00 14.97 -0.13
N SER A 337 -3.38 14.06 -0.86
CA SER A 337 -3.56 13.86 -2.31
C SER A 337 -3.40 15.13 -3.18
N LEU A 338 -2.71 16.16 -2.71
CA LEU A 338 -2.51 17.39 -3.49
C LEU A 338 -1.54 17.14 -4.64
N ALA A 339 -2.02 17.23 -5.87
CA ALA A 339 -1.19 17.10 -7.07
C ALA A 339 -1.67 17.97 -8.21
N ASP A 340 -0.72 18.51 -8.96
CA ASP A 340 -0.99 19.12 -10.25
C ASP A 340 -0.91 18.05 -11.34
N LEU A 341 -2.06 17.49 -11.72
CA LEU A 341 -2.10 16.40 -12.72
C LEU A 341 -1.67 16.82 -14.13
N SER A 342 -1.43 18.13 -14.39
CA SER A 342 -0.87 18.59 -15.65
C SER A 342 0.57 18.12 -15.87
N VAL A 343 1.30 17.74 -14.80
CA VAL A 343 2.65 17.14 -14.90
C VAL A 343 2.65 15.79 -15.62
N LEU A 344 1.51 15.13 -15.70
CA LEU A 344 1.36 13.84 -16.39
C LEU A 344 1.31 13.98 -17.90
N GLY A 345 0.90 15.15 -18.43
CA GLY A 345 0.80 15.38 -19.86
C GLY A 345 -0.30 16.37 -20.25
N ASN A 346 -1.09 16.03 -21.26
CA ASN A 346 -2.06 16.95 -21.83
C ASN A 346 -3.35 17.01 -21.01
N LEU A 347 -3.35 17.82 -19.94
CA LEU A 347 -4.55 18.11 -19.16
C LEU A 347 -4.93 19.59 -19.29
N THR A 348 -6.14 19.85 -19.79
CA THR A 348 -6.80 21.14 -19.71
C THR A 348 -8.13 21.02 -19.00
N THR A 349 -8.52 22.05 -18.30
CA THR A 349 -9.75 22.12 -17.50
C THR A 349 -10.58 23.35 -17.92
N ASN A 350 -11.86 23.39 -17.51
CA ASN A 350 -12.72 24.55 -17.78
C ASN A 350 -12.22 25.85 -17.10
N GLU A 351 -11.59 25.72 -15.91
CA GLU A 351 -10.98 26.80 -15.15
C GLU A 351 -9.69 26.29 -14.51
N ASP A 352 -8.77 27.17 -14.15
CA ASP A 352 -7.58 26.81 -13.39
C ASP A 352 -7.98 26.32 -11.98
N TYR A 353 -7.52 25.13 -11.61
CA TYR A 353 -7.81 24.52 -10.32
C TYR A 353 -6.77 24.81 -9.21
N MET A 354 -5.68 25.53 -9.54
CA MET A 354 -4.63 25.94 -8.58
C MET A 354 -4.17 27.40 -8.84
N PRO A 355 -5.05 28.36 -9.07
CA PRO A 355 -4.64 29.69 -9.51
C PRO A 355 -3.84 30.43 -8.45
N PHE A 356 -4.15 30.29 -7.16
CA PHE A 356 -3.41 30.97 -6.10
C PHE A 356 -1.99 30.41 -5.96
N MET A 357 -1.83 29.12 -5.83
CA MET A 357 -0.51 28.45 -5.72
C MET A 357 0.39 28.79 -6.91
N ARG A 358 -0.18 28.82 -8.12
CA ARG A 358 0.56 29.21 -9.32
C ARG A 358 0.95 30.68 -9.33
N SER A 359 0.16 31.56 -8.73
CA SER A 359 0.40 32.98 -8.69
C SER A 359 1.48 33.41 -7.71
N LEU A 360 1.79 32.59 -6.70
CA LEU A 360 2.83 32.91 -5.71
C LEU A 360 4.20 33.00 -6.37
N THR A 361 4.88 34.13 -6.22
CA THR A 361 6.22 34.38 -6.76
C THR A 361 7.10 35.14 -5.79
N GLU A 362 6.56 36.12 -5.06
CA GLU A 362 7.28 36.92 -4.09
C GLU A 362 7.52 36.09 -2.82
N ASN A 363 8.74 36.15 -2.29
CA ASN A 363 9.15 35.42 -1.09
C ASN A 363 8.79 33.91 -1.18
N THR A 364 9.00 33.30 -2.34
CA THR A 364 8.50 31.97 -2.64
C THR A 364 9.55 31.09 -3.29
N ILE A 365 9.76 29.88 -2.73
CA ILE A 365 10.40 28.76 -3.40
C ILE A 365 9.32 27.75 -3.73
N LYS A 366 9.24 27.29 -4.97
CA LYS A 366 8.24 26.29 -5.36
C LYS A 366 8.76 25.35 -6.44
N GLY A 367 8.09 24.23 -6.61
CA GLY A 367 8.50 23.29 -7.65
C GLY A 367 7.82 21.94 -7.57
N ASN A 368 8.49 20.94 -8.12
CA ASN A 368 8.04 19.56 -8.19
C ASN A 368 8.73 18.73 -7.10
N LEU A 369 7.92 18.09 -6.27
CA LEU A 369 8.35 17.16 -5.24
C LEU A 369 8.11 15.72 -5.70
N TYR A 370 9.16 14.91 -5.68
CA TYR A 370 9.06 13.49 -5.97
C TYR A 370 8.83 12.73 -4.66
N VAL A 371 7.69 12.03 -4.59
CA VAL A 371 7.20 11.36 -3.39
C VAL A 371 7.21 9.84 -3.56
N PRO A 372 7.39 9.07 -2.48
CA PRO A 372 7.62 7.62 -2.58
C PRO A 372 6.41 6.78 -2.99
N VAL A 373 5.20 7.36 -2.95
CA VAL A 373 3.95 6.59 -3.07
C VAL A 373 2.95 7.23 -4.02
N ILE A 374 2.00 6.43 -4.53
CA ILE A 374 0.90 6.86 -5.40
C ILE A 374 -0.43 6.38 -4.82
N GLY A 375 -1.39 7.27 -4.68
CA GLY A 375 -2.80 6.95 -4.37
C GLY A 375 -3.09 6.45 -2.96
N ALA A 376 -2.06 6.21 -2.16
CA ALA A 376 -2.13 5.82 -0.75
C ALA A 376 -0.73 5.75 -0.13
N GLY A 377 -0.63 5.64 1.19
CA GLY A 377 0.65 5.46 1.88
C GLY A 377 1.23 6.76 2.42
N THR A 378 0.39 7.74 2.72
CA THR A 378 0.66 9.07 3.27
C THR A 378 1.82 9.08 4.29
N SER A 379 1.84 8.15 5.23
CA SER A 379 2.87 8.04 6.27
C SER A 379 4.29 7.73 5.74
N ASN A 380 4.46 7.24 4.51
CA ASN A 380 5.78 7.08 3.91
C ASN A 380 6.34 8.44 3.44
N THR A 381 5.50 9.32 2.92
CA THR A 381 5.89 10.70 2.60
C THR A 381 6.14 11.52 3.87
N GLU A 382 5.31 11.33 4.93
CA GLU A 382 5.59 11.89 6.26
C GLU A 382 6.96 11.46 6.79
N PHE A 383 7.26 10.15 6.69
CA PHE A 383 8.53 9.59 7.12
C PHE A 383 9.71 10.23 6.39
N GLU A 384 9.67 10.32 5.07
CA GLU A 384 10.73 10.94 4.29
C GLU A 384 10.92 12.41 4.66
N PHE A 385 9.83 13.17 4.76
CA PHE A 385 9.89 14.58 5.13
C PHE A 385 10.42 14.80 6.55
N LEU A 386 9.88 14.07 7.54
CA LEU A 386 10.22 14.32 8.95
C LEU A 386 11.59 13.77 9.35
N THR A 387 12.13 12.79 8.63
CA THR A 387 13.39 12.13 9.01
C THR A 387 14.55 12.43 8.06
N GLY A 388 14.28 12.89 6.85
CA GLY A 388 15.28 13.00 5.78
C GLY A 388 15.75 11.66 5.21
N HIS A 389 15.15 10.53 5.64
CA HIS A 389 15.44 9.20 5.11
C HIS A 389 14.57 8.88 3.92
N THR A 390 15.01 7.94 3.06
CA THR A 390 14.21 7.50 1.92
C THR A 390 13.61 6.12 2.14
N THR A 391 12.36 5.93 1.69
CA THR A 391 11.72 4.62 1.66
C THR A 391 12.30 3.70 0.59
N ALA A 392 13.11 4.22 -0.33
CA ALA A 392 13.76 3.46 -1.39
C ALA A 392 14.70 2.37 -0.87
N PHE A 393 15.32 2.58 0.29
CA PHE A 393 16.19 1.59 0.95
C PHE A 393 15.42 0.63 1.86
N LEU A 394 14.13 0.85 2.05
CA LEU A 394 13.28 -0.05 2.82
C LEU A 394 12.68 -1.13 1.91
N PRO A 395 12.33 -2.31 2.46
CA PRO A 395 11.65 -3.33 1.69
C PRO A 395 10.41 -2.79 0.98
N SER A 396 10.29 -3.06 -0.33
CA SER A 396 9.23 -2.51 -1.18
C SER A 396 7.83 -2.79 -0.62
N GLY A 397 7.00 -1.75 -0.60
CA GLY A 397 5.65 -1.80 -0.06
C GLY A 397 5.60 -1.79 1.47
N SER A 398 6.74 -1.64 2.17
CA SER A 398 6.74 -1.45 3.61
C SER A 398 6.19 -0.08 3.99
N ASN A 399 5.66 0.00 5.19
CA ASN A 399 5.28 1.25 5.83
C ASN A 399 6.22 1.51 6.99
N ALA A 400 6.99 2.60 6.91
CA ALA A 400 8.04 2.90 7.87
C ALA A 400 7.50 3.08 9.30
N TYR A 401 6.39 3.80 9.45
CA TYR A 401 5.75 4.05 10.74
C TYR A 401 5.26 2.77 11.43
N MET A 402 4.67 1.87 10.64
CA MET A 402 4.13 0.62 11.17
C MET A 402 5.22 -0.38 11.54
N LEU A 403 6.33 -0.39 10.81
CA LEU A 403 7.32 -1.47 10.87
C LEU A 403 8.61 -1.09 11.62
N TYR A 404 9.13 0.11 11.41
CA TYR A 404 10.51 0.43 11.74
C TYR A 404 10.67 1.48 12.82
N ILE A 405 9.73 2.43 12.95
CA ILE A 405 9.83 3.46 14.02
C ILE A 405 9.27 2.87 15.31
N LYS A 406 10.15 2.40 16.17
CA LYS A 406 9.83 1.74 17.45
C LYS A 406 10.49 2.40 18.67
N ASN A 407 11.38 3.35 18.43
CA ASN A 407 12.13 4.08 19.43
C ASN A 407 12.32 5.53 18.94
N PRO A 408 12.71 6.48 19.81
CA PRO A 408 13.10 7.81 19.38
C PRO A 408 14.20 7.75 18.32
N ILE A 409 14.03 8.53 17.25
CA ILE A 409 15.01 8.68 16.18
C ILE A 409 15.25 10.16 15.88
N ALA A 410 16.39 10.47 15.30
CA ALA A 410 16.67 11.83 14.84
C ALA A 410 15.70 12.24 13.73
N SER A 411 15.19 13.46 13.82
CA SER A 411 14.13 13.99 12.96
C SER A 411 14.20 15.51 12.82
N LEU A 412 13.40 16.07 11.93
CA LEU A 412 13.15 17.52 11.86
C LEU A 412 12.70 18.07 13.21
N VAL A 413 11.84 17.34 13.92
CA VAL A 413 11.29 17.77 15.21
C VAL A 413 12.40 17.86 16.25
N SER A 414 13.25 16.84 16.41
CA SER A 414 14.37 16.85 17.36
C SER A 414 15.41 17.93 17.01
N THR A 415 15.62 18.22 15.71
CA THR A 415 16.48 19.32 15.26
C THR A 415 15.97 20.68 15.70
N LEU A 416 14.65 20.91 15.63
CA LEU A 416 14.01 22.16 16.05
C LEU A 416 13.87 22.24 17.58
N GLU A 417 13.57 21.14 18.25
CA GLU A 417 13.51 21.06 19.72
C GLU A 417 14.85 21.42 20.37
N ALA A 418 15.97 20.93 19.81
CA ALA A 418 17.33 21.33 20.23
C ALA A 418 17.56 22.86 20.15
N GLN A 419 16.76 23.55 19.33
CA GLN A 419 16.79 24.99 19.13
C GLN A 419 15.65 25.73 19.87
N LYS A 420 14.95 25.04 20.78
CA LYS A 420 13.89 25.58 21.66
C LYS A 420 12.57 25.88 20.96
N TYR A 421 12.30 25.28 19.83
CA TYR A 421 10.96 25.33 19.24
C TYR A 421 9.97 24.52 20.07
N SER A 422 8.75 25.06 20.25
CA SER A 422 7.61 24.24 20.66
C SER A 422 7.01 23.57 19.43
N SER A 423 6.75 22.27 19.49
CA SER A 423 6.31 21.47 18.33
C SER A 423 4.87 20.98 18.48
N TYR A 424 4.09 21.19 17.43
CA TYR A 424 2.68 20.81 17.33
C TYR A 424 2.41 19.96 16.08
N ALA A 425 1.72 18.83 16.24
CA ALA A 425 1.23 18.02 15.15
C ALA A 425 -0.30 18.09 15.08
N LEU A 426 -0.87 18.24 13.89
CA LEU A 426 -2.30 18.25 13.64
C LEU A 426 -2.66 17.29 12.50
N HIS A 427 -3.56 16.33 12.78
CA HIS A 427 -4.11 15.45 11.75
C HIS A 427 -5.60 15.19 12.04
N PRO A 428 -6.55 15.73 11.24
CA PRO A 428 -7.98 15.65 11.51
C PRO A 428 -8.56 14.28 11.11
N TYR A 429 -7.89 13.22 11.55
CA TYR A 429 -8.31 11.83 11.43
C TYR A 429 -7.89 11.04 12.67
N TYR A 430 -8.22 9.73 12.73
CA TYR A 430 -7.94 8.90 13.91
C TYR A 430 -6.45 8.88 14.28
N ALA A 431 -6.16 9.14 15.55
CA ALA A 431 -4.80 9.18 16.10
C ALA A 431 -4.04 7.87 15.88
N ALA A 432 -4.73 6.72 15.98
CA ALA A 432 -4.16 5.40 15.76
C ALA A 432 -3.82 5.12 14.28
N GLY A 433 -4.30 5.96 13.34
CA GLY A 433 -4.00 5.83 11.92
C GLY A 433 -2.50 5.91 11.65
N TRP A 434 -1.94 4.88 10.98
CA TRP A 434 -0.50 4.72 10.73
C TRP A 434 0.36 4.72 12.00
N ASN A 435 -0.21 4.36 13.17
CA ASN A 435 0.48 4.38 14.48
C ASN A 435 1.03 5.76 14.89
N ARG A 436 0.41 6.86 14.43
CA ARG A 436 0.90 8.22 14.70
C ARG A 436 0.98 8.54 16.19
N THR A 437 0.09 7.97 17.00
CA THR A 437 0.12 8.13 18.47
C THR A 437 1.49 7.84 19.08
N ASP A 438 2.16 6.77 18.64
CA ASP A 438 3.48 6.39 19.13
C ASP A 438 4.58 7.07 18.32
N VAL A 439 4.45 7.07 17.00
CA VAL A 439 5.49 7.57 16.09
C VAL A 439 5.76 9.06 16.31
N TYR A 440 4.73 9.89 16.49
CA TYR A 440 4.95 11.32 16.74
C TYR A 440 5.66 11.58 18.08
N LYS A 441 5.43 10.74 19.10
CA LYS A 441 6.22 10.77 20.33
C LYS A 441 7.70 10.42 20.08
N TYR A 442 7.95 9.36 19.27
CA TYR A 442 9.33 8.95 18.93
C TYR A 442 10.04 9.98 18.03
N LEU A 443 9.30 10.78 17.28
CA LEU A 443 9.87 11.89 16.50
C LEU A 443 10.09 13.16 17.33
N GLY A 444 9.50 13.26 18.55
CA GLY A 444 9.73 14.36 19.49
C GLY A 444 8.63 15.43 19.53
N PHE A 445 7.43 15.22 18.96
CA PHE A 445 6.35 16.21 19.04
C PHE A 445 5.86 16.42 20.47
N ASN A 446 5.76 17.68 20.90
CA ASN A 446 5.26 18.06 22.24
C ASN A 446 3.74 17.90 22.34
N LYS A 447 3.00 18.12 21.25
CA LYS A 447 1.55 18.05 21.20
C LYS A 447 1.07 17.45 19.90
N PHE A 448 0.08 16.57 19.96
CA PHE A 448 -0.61 16.02 18.80
C PHE A 448 -2.13 16.16 18.98
N THR A 449 -2.79 16.80 18.01
CA THR A 449 -4.25 16.92 17.92
C THR A 449 -4.77 16.05 16.79
N SER A 450 -5.71 15.19 17.10
CA SER A 450 -6.34 14.22 16.20
C SER A 450 -7.85 14.47 16.06
N LEU A 451 -8.56 13.64 15.30
CA LEU A 451 -10.02 13.72 15.15
C LEU A 451 -10.73 13.60 16.49
N GLU A 452 -10.22 12.75 17.40
CA GLU A 452 -10.74 12.50 18.73
C GLU A 452 -10.74 13.77 19.61
N ASP A 453 -9.83 14.70 19.34
CA ASP A 453 -9.74 15.99 20.04
C ASP A 453 -10.63 17.07 19.37
N ILE A 454 -10.93 16.91 18.08
CA ILE A 454 -11.68 17.89 17.28
C ILE A 454 -13.19 17.70 17.43
N MET A 455 -13.65 16.44 17.49
CA MET A 455 -15.07 16.10 17.56
C MET A 455 -15.34 14.80 18.31
N ASP A 456 -16.58 14.63 18.75
CA ASP A 456 -17.04 13.36 19.33
C ASP A 456 -17.07 12.27 18.25
N VAL A 457 -16.12 11.32 18.34
CA VAL A 457 -15.97 10.23 17.38
C VAL A 457 -17.13 9.23 17.40
N SER A 458 -18.01 9.26 18.43
CA SER A 458 -19.23 8.45 18.43
C SER A 458 -20.16 8.83 17.26
N LEU A 459 -20.08 10.06 16.75
CA LEU A 459 -20.81 10.52 15.58
C LEU A 459 -20.30 9.83 14.29
N MET A 460 -19.01 9.52 14.23
CA MET A 460 -18.45 8.76 13.11
C MET A 460 -18.95 7.31 13.10
N LYS A 461 -19.14 6.72 14.29
CA LYS A 461 -19.76 5.41 14.42
C LYS A 461 -21.24 5.46 14.00
N GLU A 462 -21.99 6.47 14.45
CA GLU A 462 -23.38 6.67 14.04
C GLU A 462 -23.50 6.85 12.52
N TYR A 463 -22.58 7.61 11.90
CA TYR A 463 -22.46 7.75 10.45
C TYR A 463 -22.24 6.39 9.75
N GLN A 464 -21.33 5.57 10.25
CA GLN A 464 -21.04 4.23 9.69
C GLN A 464 -22.26 3.30 9.82
N ASP A 465 -22.89 3.28 10.99
CA ASP A 465 -24.10 2.45 11.27
C ASP A 465 -25.29 2.85 10.37
N ASN A 466 -25.32 4.08 9.86
CA ASN A 466 -26.33 4.60 8.92
C ASN A 466 -25.88 4.56 7.44
N GLY A 467 -24.96 3.67 7.10
CA GLY A 467 -24.57 3.38 5.71
C GLY A 467 -23.58 4.34 5.11
N SER A 468 -22.85 5.10 5.93
CA SER A 468 -21.77 6.01 5.53
C SER A 468 -22.21 7.04 4.46
N ASP A 469 -23.40 7.62 4.65
CA ASP A 469 -23.91 8.72 3.81
C ASP A 469 -23.29 10.05 4.26
N PRO A 470 -22.47 10.75 3.44
CA PRO A 470 -21.89 12.04 3.81
C PRO A 470 -22.91 13.11 4.16
N ASN A 471 -24.10 13.07 3.56
CA ASN A 471 -25.16 14.02 3.87
C ASN A 471 -25.77 13.79 5.27
N TYR A 472 -25.81 12.51 5.69
CA TYR A 472 -26.21 12.18 7.05
C TYR A 472 -25.18 12.68 8.07
N LEU A 473 -23.88 12.47 7.80
CA LEU A 473 -22.82 13.00 8.65
C LEU A 473 -22.91 14.54 8.76
N GLN A 474 -23.13 15.25 7.64
CA GLN A 474 -23.31 16.69 7.65
C GLN A 474 -24.48 17.10 8.57
N SER A 475 -25.58 16.36 8.56
CA SER A 475 -26.73 16.64 9.43
C SER A 475 -26.44 16.39 10.92
N LEU A 476 -25.56 15.42 11.23
CA LEU A 476 -25.07 15.20 12.60
C LEU A 476 -24.19 16.36 13.05
N ILE A 477 -23.24 16.79 12.23
CA ILE A 477 -22.37 17.92 12.56
C ILE A 477 -23.19 19.19 12.79
N GLU A 478 -24.17 19.51 11.94
CA GLU A 478 -25.03 20.68 12.14
C GLU A 478 -25.84 20.60 13.44
N ARG A 479 -26.23 19.41 13.85
CA ARG A 479 -26.97 19.17 15.10
C ARG A 479 -26.10 19.36 16.35
N TYR A 480 -24.87 18.82 16.36
CA TYR A 480 -24.00 18.79 17.53
C TYR A 480 -23.01 19.96 17.57
N TYR A 481 -22.67 20.53 16.42
CA TYR A 481 -21.74 21.65 16.25
C TYR A 481 -22.38 22.76 15.39
N PRO A 482 -23.54 23.33 15.79
CA PRO A 482 -24.31 24.25 14.95
C PRO A 482 -23.50 25.47 14.53
N GLY A 483 -23.57 25.79 13.25
CA GLY A 483 -22.86 26.93 12.65
C GLY A 483 -21.37 26.72 12.43
N LYS A 484 -20.81 25.53 12.74
CA LYS A 484 -19.44 25.18 12.39
C LYS A 484 -19.40 24.47 11.04
N ASN A 485 -18.83 25.13 10.03
CA ASN A 485 -18.63 24.54 8.69
C ASN A 485 -17.38 23.65 8.68
N MET A 486 -17.43 22.51 9.40
CA MET A 486 -16.27 21.66 9.64
C MET A 486 -15.92 20.77 8.46
N LEU A 487 -16.91 20.32 7.69
CA LEU A 487 -16.74 19.25 6.72
C LEU A 487 -16.82 19.72 5.27
N MET A 488 -15.97 19.10 4.44
CA MET A 488 -16.18 18.98 3.01
C MET A 488 -16.27 17.51 2.64
N ARG A 489 -17.35 17.11 2.01
CA ARG A 489 -17.76 15.68 1.91
C ARG A 489 -17.89 15.08 3.33
N GLN A 490 -17.18 14.00 3.63
CA GLN A 490 -17.13 13.33 4.93
C GLN A 490 -15.88 13.63 5.76
N TYR A 491 -15.01 14.51 5.29
CA TYR A 491 -13.74 14.82 5.94
C TYR A 491 -13.73 16.25 6.47
N ILE A 492 -12.92 16.51 7.48
CA ILE A 492 -12.63 17.87 7.91
C ILE A 492 -12.06 18.64 6.72
N SER A 493 -12.62 19.80 6.43
CA SER A 493 -12.18 20.67 5.33
C SER A 493 -10.83 21.30 5.63
N ASP A 494 -10.05 21.59 4.60
CA ASP A 494 -8.75 22.28 4.75
C ASP A 494 -8.94 23.66 5.39
N SER A 495 -9.98 24.40 5.03
CA SER A 495 -10.29 25.69 5.64
C SER A 495 -10.52 25.58 7.15
N TYR A 496 -11.32 24.61 7.62
CA TYR A 496 -11.53 24.38 9.05
C TYR A 496 -10.26 23.86 9.75
N ASN A 497 -9.52 22.98 9.11
CA ASN A 497 -8.25 22.45 9.62
C ASN A 497 -7.22 23.58 9.82
N TYR A 498 -7.13 24.55 8.88
CA TYR A 498 -6.25 25.70 9.02
C TYR A 498 -6.74 26.68 10.09
N GLN A 499 -8.04 26.79 10.34
CA GLN A 499 -8.55 27.54 11.51
C GLN A 499 -8.06 26.92 12.83
N LEU A 500 -8.08 25.59 12.96
CA LEU A 500 -7.52 24.90 14.14
C LEU A 500 -6.02 25.15 14.29
N LEU A 501 -5.28 25.15 13.20
CA LEU A 501 -3.86 25.47 13.18
C LEU A 501 -3.59 26.92 13.65
N ILE A 502 -4.38 27.88 13.17
CA ILE A 502 -4.31 29.28 13.58
C ILE A 502 -4.69 29.44 15.06
N GLU A 503 -5.73 28.74 15.53
CA GLU A 503 -6.11 28.74 16.93
C GLU A 503 -5.00 28.24 17.86
N ASP A 504 -4.28 27.17 17.47
CA ASP A 504 -3.14 26.68 18.25
C ASP A 504 -1.98 27.69 18.21
N TYR A 505 -1.67 28.24 17.03
CA TYR A 505 -0.67 29.27 16.85
C TYR A 505 -0.92 30.50 17.76
N GLU A 506 -2.16 30.99 17.83
CA GLU A 506 -2.53 32.15 18.67
C GLU A 506 -2.44 31.85 20.17
N ASN A 507 -2.72 30.61 20.57
CA ASN A 507 -2.70 30.18 21.98
C ASN A 507 -1.36 29.62 22.45
N ARG A 508 -0.32 29.58 21.59
CA ARG A 508 0.99 29.04 21.92
C ARG A 508 1.72 29.87 22.98
N ASP A 509 2.75 29.34 23.57
CA ASP A 509 3.73 30.09 24.36
C ASP A 509 4.60 30.99 23.41
N LYS A 510 4.34 32.28 23.42
CA LYS A 510 5.05 33.26 22.57
C LYS A 510 6.48 33.53 23.01
N SER A 511 6.97 32.91 24.09
CA SER A 511 8.37 32.98 24.50
C SER A 511 9.27 32.01 23.72
N GLN A 512 8.70 31.11 22.93
CA GLN A 512 9.41 30.12 22.13
C GLN A 512 8.99 30.24 20.65
N PRO A 513 9.91 29.99 19.71
CA PRO A 513 9.54 29.85 18.31
C PRO A 513 8.64 28.62 18.13
N TYR A 514 7.76 28.66 17.14
CA TYR A 514 6.71 27.65 16.91
C TYR A 514 7.02 26.80 15.70
N PHE A 515 6.85 25.51 15.85
CA PHE A 515 6.87 24.54 14.75
C PHE A 515 5.53 23.80 14.70
N ALA A 516 4.89 23.78 13.53
CA ALA A 516 3.71 22.96 13.30
C ALA A 516 3.88 22.05 12.10
N PHE A 517 3.44 20.79 12.25
CA PHE A 517 3.30 19.84 11.16
C PHE A 517 1.83 19.44 11.04
N ASN A 518 1.21 19.80 9.92
CA ASN A 518 -0.20 19.57 9.67
C ASN A 518 -0.39 18.62 8.50
N VAL A 519 -1.10 17.51 8.71
CA VAL A 519 -1.50 16.57 7.68
C VAL A 519 -3.00 16.69 7.45
N THR A 520 -3.44 17.10 6.27
CA THR A 520 -4.87 17.31 6.00
C THR A 520 -5.61 16.04 5.59
N MET A 521 -6.93 16.10 5.37
CA MET A 521 -7.77 14.95 4.98
C MET A 521 -8.80 15.26 3.89
N GLN A 522 -9.03 16.52 3.54
CA GLN A 522 -10.11 16.93 2.66
C GLN A 522 -10.14 16.17 1.33
N ASN A 523 -8.96 16.02 0.69
CA ASN A 523 -8.85 15.41 -0.65
C ASN A 523 -8.73 13.90 -0.63
N HIS A 524 -8.81 13.24 0.54
CA HIS A 524 -8.69 11.78 0.65
C HIS A 524 -9.65 11.05 -0.28
N GLY A 525 -9.23 9.92 -0.82
CA GLY A 525 -9.93 9.11 -1.81
C GLY A 525 -11.39 8.77 -1.49
N GLY A 526 -12.07 8.09 -2.41
CA GLY A 526 -13.51 7.82 -2.33
C GLY A 526 -14.34 8.90 -3.02
N TYR A 527 -13.94 9.30 -4.22
CA TYR A 527 -14.56 10.40 -4.99
C TYR A 527 -15.92 10.06 -5.63
N THR A 528 -16.66 9.07 -5.13
CA THR A 528 -17.90 8.59 -5.76
C THR A 528 -19.19 9.18 -5.21
N PRO A 529 -19.36 9.47 -3.89
CA PRO A 529 -20.62 9.99 -3.38
C PRO A 529 -20.90 11.42 -3.83
N SER A 530 -22.16 11.74 -4.10
CA SER A 530 -22.61 13.13 -4.19
C SER A 530 -22.86 13.69 -2.79
N CYS A 531 -22.37 14.91 -2.52
CA CYS A 531 -22.46 15.55 -1.21
C CYS A 531 -23.08 16.91 -1.34
N VAL A 532 -23.95 17.29 -0.40
CA VAL A 532 -24.60 18.62 -0.38
C VAL A 532 -23.66 19.75 0.03
N ASN A 533 -22.54 19.42 0.67
CA ASN A 533 -21.52 20.34 1.16
C ASN A 533 -20.28 20.42 0.25
N PHE A 534 -20.40 20.01 -1.01
CA PHE A 534 -19.32 20.05 -1.99
C PHE A 534 -19.85 20.28 -3.40
N ASP A 535 -19.38 21.35 -4.05
CA ASP A 535 -19.71 21.72 -5.42
C ASP A 535 -18.63 21.25 -6.40
N GLU A 536 -19.02 20.40 -7.36
CA GLU A 536 -18.15 19.97 -8.44
C GLU A 536 -18.12 21.03 -9.54
N SER A 537 -17.10 21.89 -9.53
CA SER A 537 -16.99 23.04 -10.44
C SER A 537 -15.92 22.86 -11.52
N ILE A 538 -14.93 21.99 -11.29
CA ILE A 538 -13.82 21.77 -12.21
C ILE A 538 -14.00 20.46 -12.96
N TYR A 539 -13.82 20.50 -14.27
CA TYR A 539 -13.84 19.31 -15.12
C TYR A 539 -12.79 19.39 -16.23
N ALA A 540 -12.24 18.22 -16.55
CA ALA A 540 -11.26 18.09 -17.61
C ALA A 540 -11.91 18.26 -18.98
N THR A 541 -11.27 19.03 -19.87
CA THR A 541 -11.76 19.36 -21.23
C THR A 541 -10.93 18.73 -22.34
N SER A 542 -9.72 18.23 -22.04
CA SER A 542 -8.82 17.59 -23.00
C SER A 542 -9.05 16.09 -23.16
N VAL A 543 -10.04 15.50 -22.46
CA VAL A 543 -10.27 14.06 -22.40
C VAL A 543 -11.50 13.63 -23.21
N SER A 544 -11.52 12.36 -23.65
CA SER A 544 -12.52 11.83 -24.58
C SER A 544 -13.89 11.59 -23.94
N LYS A 545 -13.98 11.42 -22.63
CA LYS A 545 -15.20 11.14 -21.86
C LYS A 545 -15.23 11.88 -20.53
N ASN A 546 -16.37 11.90 -19.88
CA ASN A 546 -16.49 12.44 -18.52
C ASN A 546 -15.93 11.44 -17.50
N TYR A 547 -14.89 11.84 -16.75
CA TYR A 547 -14.28 11.11 -15.67
C TYR A 547 -14.70 11.68 -14.32
N THR A 548 -15.69 11.06 -13.72
CA THR A 548 -16.37 11.62 -12.53
C THR A 548 -15.45 11.76 -11.33
N LYS A 549 -14.57 10.75 -11.07
CA LYS A 549 -13.65 10.83 -9.93
C LYS A 549 -12.58 11.90 -10.15
N ALA A 550 -12.03 11.98 -11.35
CA ALA A 550 -11.03 13.00 -11.69
C ALA A 550 -11.59 14.41 -11.57
N ASN A 551 -12.81 14.67 -12.07
CA ASN A 551 -13.44 15.99 -11.97
C ASN A 551 -13.74 16.39 -10.52
N LYS A 552 -14.23 15.46 -9.70
CA LYS A 552 -14.40 15.69 -8.26
C LYS A 552 -13.09 16.03 -7.58
N TYR A 553 -12.05 15.25 -7.87
CA TYR A 553 -10.72 15.50 -7.34
C TYR A 553 -10.19 16.88 -7.73
N LEU A 554 -10.25 17.27 -9.00
CA LEU A 554 -9.82 18.59 -9.45
C LEU A 554 -10.59 19.72 -8.74
N SER A 555 -11.88 19.53 -8.49
CA SER A 555 -12.70 20.48 -7.72
C SER A 555 -12.28 20.55 -6.24
N LEU A 556 -11.84 19.44 -5.64
CA LEU A 556 -11.27 19.42 -4.29
C LEU A 556 -9.93 20.16 -4.22
N VAL A 557 -9.05 19.96 -5.20
CA VAL A 557 -7.78 20.72 -5.30
C VAL A 557 -8.06 22.22 -5.37
N LYS A 558 -9.09 22.64 -6.11
CA LYS A 558 -9.51 24.03 -6.14
C LYS A 558 -9.94 24.56 -4.77
N ALA A 559 -10.63 23.74 -3.99
CA ALA A 559 -11.00 24.10 -2.63
C ALA A 559 -9.77 24.20 -1.70
N SER A 560 -8.79 23.29 -1.85
CA SER A 560 -7.50 23.37 -1.11
C SER A 560 -6.68 24.61 -1.50
N ASP A 561 -6.66 25.00 -2.78
CA ASP A 561 -6.00 26.22 -3.26
C ASP A 561 -6.62 27.48 -2.60
N ASN A 562 -7.95 27.52 -2.48
CA ASN A 562 -8.66 28.60 -1.81
C ASN A 562 -8.37 28.62 -0.30
N ALA A 563 -8.37 27.47 0.37
CA ALA A 563 -8.07 27.38 1.79
C ALA A 563 -6.62 27.78 2.09
N PHE A 564 -5.69 27.39 1.23
CA PHE A 564 -4.29 27.80 1.36
C PHE A 564 -4.12 29.32 1.17
N LYS A 565 -4.88 29.92 0.25
CA LYS A 565 -4.93 31.36 0.10
C LYS A 565 -5.35 32.05 1.41
N GLU A 566 -6.42 31.59 2.05
CA GLU A 566 -6.90 32.14 3.33
C GLU A 566 -5.82 32.05 4.42
N LEU A 567 -5.07 30.96 4.47
CA LEU A 567 -3.97 30.77 5.43
C LEU A 567 -2.81 31.74 5.17
N VAL A 568 -2.37 31.88 3.92
CA VAL A 568 -1.29 32.80 3.54
C VAL A 568 -1.71 34.25 3.84
N GLU A 569 -2.93 34.68 3.45
CA GLU A 569 -3.47 36.01 3.75
C GLU A 569 -3.53 36.31 5.26
N TYR A 570 -3.76 35.29 6.11
CA TYR A 570 -3.68 35.46 7.56
C TYR A 570 -2.23 35.75 7.99
N PHE A 571 -1.25 34.94 7.57
CA PHE A 571 0.14 35.11 7.98
C PHE A 571 0.86 36.29 7.33
N GLU A 572 0.42 36.79 6.20
CA GLU A 572 0.85 38.10 5.63
C GLU A 572 0.66 39.25 6.63
N ASN A 573 -0.38 39.19 7.45
CA ASN A 573 -0.70 40.20 8.45
C ASN A 573 -0.05 39.95 9.83
N VAL A 574 0.64 38.84 10.02
CA VAL A 574 1.37 38.51 11.23
C VAL A 574 2.72 39.21 11.21
N LYS A 575 3.12 39.81 12.35
CA LYS A 575 4.37 40.56 12.46
C LYS A 575 5.58 39.69 12.69
N GLU A 576 5.37 38.55 13.34
CA GLU A 576 6.43 37.57 13.64
C GLU A 576 6.86 36.91 12.32
N PRO A 577 8.17 36.75 12.09
CA PRO A 577 8.64 36.07 10.90
C PRO A 577 8.10 34.65 10.87
N THR A 578 7.45 34.30 9.78
CA THR A 578 6.80 32.98 9.62
C THR A 578 7.05 32.44 8.22
N ILE A 579 7.45 31.20 8.15
CA ILE A 579 7.66 30.44 6.93
C ILE A 579 6.64 29.29 6.86
N ILE A 580 5.99 29.13 5.71
CA ILE A 580 5.01 28.07 5.45
C ILE A 580 5.51 27.20 4.32
N CYS A 581 5.68 25.90 4.58
CA CYS A 581 5.94 24.90 3.56
C CYS A 581 4.67 24.07 3.33
N MET A 582 4.12 24.07 2.11
CA MET A 582 3.02 23.19 1.74
C MET A 582 3.44 22.27 0.60
N PHE A 583 3.08 20.99 0.71
CA PHE A 583 3.36 19.97 -0.31
C PHE A 583 2.30 18.87 -0.32
N GLY A 584 2.21 18.14 -1.45
CA GLY A 584 1.32 16.97 -1.57
C GLY A 584 2.03 15.70 -1.13
N ASP A 585 1.28 14.78 -0.53
CA ASP A 585 1.82 13.48 -0.08
C ASP A 585 1.90 12.42 -1.20
N HIS A 586 0.95 12.46 -2.15
CA HIS A 586 0.91 11.59 -3.34
C HIS A 586 -0.13 12.06 -4.34
N GLN A 587 -0.07 11.54 -5.57
CA GLN A 587 -1.14 11.74 -6.56
C GLN A 587 -2.39 10.93 -6.19
N PRO A 588 -3.60 11.35 -6.65
CA PRO A 588 -4.86 10.74 -6.27
C PRO A 588 -5.11 9.40 -6.93
N SER A 589 -5.97 8.56 -6.30
CA SER A 589 -6.53 7.34 -6.89
C SER A 589 -7.82 7.66 -7.66
N VAL A 590 -7.67 8.20 -8.88
CA VAL A 590 -8.77 8.44 -9.83
C VAL A 590 -8.86 7.32 -10.87
N GLU A 591 -9.73 7.48 -11.91
CA GLU A 591 -9.85 6.49 -12.97
C GLU A 591 -8.52 6.26 -13.69
N THR A 592 -8.10 5.01 -13.79
CA THR A 592 -6.87 4.59 -14.47
C THR A 592 -6.85 5.01 -15.95
N ASP A 593 -8.00 4.94 -16.63
CA ASP A 593 -8.16 5.37 -18.01
C ASP A 593 -7.95 6.88 -18.16
N PHE A 594 -8.36 7.68 -17.16
CA PHE A 594 -8.12 9.12 -17.16
C PHE A 594 -6.62 9.42 -17.15
N ILE A 595 -5.89 8.80 -16.22
CA ILE A 595 -4.43 8.97 -16.13
C ILE A 595 -3.76 8.53 -17.44
N ALA A 596 -4.13 7.37 -17.99
CA ALA A 596 -3.57 6.87 -19.23
C ALA A 596 -3.84 7.84 -20.42
N GLU A 597 -5.05 8.41 -20.49
CA GLU A 597 -5.42 9.37 -21.55
C GLU A 597 -4.63 10.68 -21.41
N VAL A 598 -4.50 11.24 -20.21
CA VAL A 598 -3.70 12.45 -19.95
C VAL A 598 -2.24 12.22 -20.31
N MET A 599 -1.67 11.05 -19.97
CA MET A 599 -0.30 10.68 -20.31
C MET A 599 -0.09 10.33 -21.81
N GLY A 600 -1.18 10.20 -22.57
CA GLY A 600 -1.12 9.80 -23.97
C GLY A 600 -0.66 8.36 -24.21
N VAL A 601 -0.92 7.46 -23.21
CA VAL A 601 -0.53 6.05 -23.27
C VAL A 601 -1.77 5.15 -23.33
N ILE A 602 -1.62 3.96 -23.90
CA ILE A 602 -2.73 2.98 -23.99
C ILE A 602 -3.00 2.31 -22.62
N SER A 603 -1.94 2.15 -21.83
CA SER A 603 -2.01 1.45 -20.53
C SER A 603 -0.92 1.99 -19.61
N LEU A 604 -1.19 1.99 -18.30
CA LEU A 604 -0.18 2.32 -17.27
C LEU A 604 0.80 1.17 -17.00
N SER A 605 0.70 0.03 -17.69
CA SER A 605 1.70 -1.02 -17.62
C SER A 605 2.77 -0.80 -18.68
N GLY A 606 4.06 -0.87 -18.28
CA GLY A 606 5.20 -0.73 -19.17
C GLY A 606 5.56 0.72 -19.53
N LEU A 607 5.29 1.65 -18.64
CA LEU A 607 5.73 3.04 -18.71
C LEU A 607 7.26 3.14 -18.79
N SER A 608 7.78 4.18 -19.45
CA SER A 608 9.20 4.53 -19.35
C SER A 608 9.55 4.97 -17.92
N PRO A 609 10.83 4.93 -17.51
CA PRO A 609 11.24 5.44 -16.19
C PRO A 609 10.77 6.88 -15.94
N GLU A 610 10.87 7.75 -16.92
CA GLU A 610 10.41 9.12 -16.86
C GLU A 610 8.87 9.23 -16.67
N GLN A 611 8.12 8.41 -17.41
CA GLN A 611 6.66 8.34 -17.25
C GLN A 611 6.24 7.78 -15.88
N GLU A 612 6.98 6.80 -15.37
CA GLU A 612 6.76 6.24 -14.03
C GLU A 612 7.04 7.31 -12.97
N GLN A 613 8.16 8.03 -13.10
CA GLN A 613 8.54 9.13 -12.21
C GLN A 613 7.51 10.27 -12.21
N ALA A 614 6.95 10.62 -13.38
CA ALA A 614 5.93 11.66 -13.48
C ALA A 614 4.69 11.39 -12.59
N ARG A 615 4.41 10.13 -12.31
CA ARG A 615 3.30 9.73 -11.41
C ARG A 615 3.61 9.91 -9.93
N HIS A 616 4.85 10.18 -9.58
CA HIS A 616 5.32 10.45 -8.23
C HIS A 616 5.49 11.95 -7.95
N ILE A 617 5.15 12.82 -8.89
CA ILE A 617 5.30 14.27 -8.75
C ILE A 617 4.09 14.87 -8.06
N THR A 618 4.35 15.64 -7.00
CA THR A 618 3.40 16.55 -6.34
C THR A 618 4.00 17.96 -6.29
N PRO A 619 3.20 19.02 -6.13
CA PRO A 619 3.74 20.35 -5.94
C PRO A 619 4.28 20.55 -4.53
N PHE A 620 5.30 21.40 -4.38
CA PHE A 620 5.65 22.01 -3.09
C PHE A 620 5.81 23.51 -3.23
N ILE A 621 5.56 24.22 -2.13
CA ILE A 621 5.67 25.68 -1.99
C ILE A 621 6.26 25.97 -0.62
N ILE A 622 7.31 26.77 -0.55
CA ILE A 622 7.82 27.40 0.65
C ILE A 622 7.59 28.91 0.48
N TRP A 623 6.76 29.48 1.32
CA TRP A 623 6.43 30.89 1.31
C TRP A 623 6.76 31.52 2.69
N ALA A 624 7.23 32.74 2.70
CA ALA A 624 7.48 33.46 3.94
C ALA A 624 6.85 34.86 3.93
N ASN A 625 6.46 35.35 5.12
CA ASN A 625 6.02 36.76 5.29
C ASN A 625 7.19 37.72 5.45
N TYR A 626 8.40 37.28 5.19
CA TYR A 626 9.65 38.04 5.19
C TYR A 626 10.46 37.68 3.94
N ASP A 627 11.50 38.47 3.67
CA ASP A 627 12.33 38.34 2.46
C ASP A 627 13.13 37.02 2.48
N ILE A 628 12.90 36.15 1.48
CA ILE A 628 13.66 34.93 1.21
C ILE A 628 14.05 34.88 -0.28
N GLU A 629 15.09 34.11 -0.60
CA GLU A 629 15.50 33.93 -1.99
C GLU A 629 14.42 33.18 -2.78
N GLU A 630 13.97 33.78 -3.88
CA GLU A 630 12.97 33.19 -4.77
C GLU A 630 13.59 32.16 -5.71
N ARG A 631 13.08 30.93 -5.70
CA ARG A 631 13.62 29.84 -6.51
C ARG A 631 12.52 28.97 -7.10
N GLN A 632 12.73 28.53 -8.35
CA GLN A 632 11.97 27.44 -8.96
C GLN A 632 12.84 26.18 -8.93
N ILE A 633 12.35 25.09 -8.35
CA ILE A 633 13.06 23.81 -8.22
C ILE A 633 12.26 22.73 -8.95
N ASP A 634 12.73 22.32 -10.11
CA ASP A 634 11.99 21.38 -10.96
C ASP A 634 12.04 19.94 -10.46
N LYS A 635 13.04 19.58 -9.65
CA LYS A 635 13.24 18.23 -9.12
C LYS A 635 13.79 18.27 -7.71
N LEU A 636 13.03 17.69 -6.78
CA LEU A 636 13.43 17.49 -5.39
C LEU A 636 12.68 16.30 -4.83
N SER A 637 13.33 15.34 -4.20
CA SER A 637 12.59 14.28 -3.49
C SER A 637 12.25 14.66 -2.05
N SER A 638 11.20 14.03 -1.51
CA SER A 638 10.59 14.39 -0.23
C SER A 638 11.55 14.29 0.97
N ASN A 639 12.56 13.42 0.91
CA ASN A 639 13.60 13.27 1.93
C ASN A 639 14.52 14.49 2.06
N TYR A 640 14.58 15.38 1.06
CA TYR A 640 15.39 16.61 1.11
C TYR A 640 14.63 17.84 1.57
N LEU A 641 13.28 17.83 1.44
CA LEU A 641 12.46 19.02 1.59
C LEU A 641 12.58 19.65 2.98
N SER A 642 12.64 18.85 4.07
CA SER A 642 12.81 19.41 5.42
C SER A 642 14.13 20.14 5.61
N SER A 643 15.23 19.61 5.05
CA SER A 643 16.53 20.29 5.09
C SER A 643 16.51 21.61 4.32
N LEU A 644 15.81 21.67 3.18
CA LEU A 644 15.60 22.91 2.42
C LEU A 644 14.78 23.94 3.23
N VAL A 645 13.73 23.49 3.94
CA VAL A 645 12.94 24.38 4.83
C VAL A 645 13.80 24.94 5.95
N LEU A 646 14.61 24.10 6.60
CA LEU A 646 15.52 24.57 7.67
C LEU A 646 16.57 25.57 7.16
N GLU A 647 17.17 25.30 5.99
CA GLU A 647 18.11 26.22 5.34
C GLU A 647 17.44 27.58 5.03
N THR A 648 16.26 27.54 4.42
CA THR A 648 15.48 28.74 4.05
C THR A 648 15.06 29.53 5.29
N ALA A 649 14.71 28.86 6.38
CA ALA A 649 14.36 29.48 7.66
C ALA A 649 15.58 30.10 8.39
N GLY A 650 16.81 29.85 7.94
CA GLY A 650 18.04 30.34 8.54
C GLY A 650 18.34 29.73 9.91
N VAL A 651 17.82 28.55 10.23
CA VAL A 651 18.06 27.86 11.49
C VAL A 651 19.27 26.91 11.39
N LYS A 652 19.83 26.52 12.52
CA LYS A 652 20.97 25.60 12.51
C LYS A 652 20.63 24.25 11.92
N LEU A 653 21.54 23.75 11.09
CA LEU A 653 21.48 22.45 10.44
C LEU A 653 22.37 21.44 11.19
N THR A 654 21.90 20.19 11.28
CA THR A 654 22.74 19.06 11.64
C THR A 654 23.73 18.74 10.51
N GLU A 655 24.77 17.98 10.75
CA GLU A 655 25.65 17.49 9.69
C GLU A 655 24.89 16.63 8.69
N TYR A 656 23.88 15.89 9.15
CA TYR A 656 23.00 15.12 8.27
C TYR A 656 22.15 16.01 7.35
N ASN A 657 21.59 17.12 7.85
CA ASN A 657 20.85 18.06 6.99
C ASN A 657 21.78 18.68 5.92
N LYS A 658 23.02 19.06 6.28
CA LYS A 658 24.00 19.56 5.31
C LYS A 658 24.36 18.51 4.27
N TYR A 659 24.55 17.25 4.71
CA TYR A 659 24.78 16.12 3.81
C TYR A 659 23.63 15.95 2.79
N LEU A 660 22.36 15.99 3.24
CA LEU A 660 21.20 15.87 2.37
C LEU A 660 21.11 17.02 1.36
N LEU A 661 21.38 18.26 1.78
CA LEU A 661 21.40 19.41 0.86
C LEU A 661 22.50 19.28 -0.21
N LYS A 662 23.66 18.75 0.14
CA LYS A 662 24.74 18.49 -0.83
C LYS A 662 24.42 17.31 -1.74
N LEU A 663 23.86 16.24 -1.18
CA LEU A 663 23.44 15.07 -1.95
C LEU A 663 22.38 15.45 -3.00
N SER A 664 21.42 16.31 -2.64
CA SER A 664 20.38 16.79 -3.56
C SER A 664 20.92 17.57 -4.77
N GLN A 665 22.11 18.18 -4.66
CA GLN A 665 22.77 18.85 -5.78
C GLN A 665 23.32 17.87 -6.83
N THR A 666 23.61 16.63 -6.42
CA THR A 666 24.12 15.57 -7.28
C THR A 666 23.00 14.63 -7.73
N LEU A 667 22.15 14.23 -6.78
CA LEU A 667 21.00 13.34 -6.98
C LEU A 667 19.73 14.03 -6.46
N PRO A 668 19.13 14.94 -7.23
CA PRO A 668 17.94 15.67 -6.79
C PRO A 668 16.74 14.78 -6.50
N VAL A 669 16.68 13.59 -7.08
CA VAL A 669 15.62 12.62 -6.82
C VAL A 669 16.21 11.27 -6.43
N ILE A 670 15.77 10.77 -5.28
CA ILE A 670 15.95 9.40 -4.82
C ILE A 670 14.61 8.93 -4.29
N ASP A 671 13.97 7.97 -4.97
CA ASP A 671 12.67 7.45 -4.58
C ASP A 671 12.53 5.94 -4.86
N THR A 672 11.33 5.40 -4.65
CA THR A 672 11.03 3.98 -4.85
C THR A 672 11.08 3.53 -6.31
N VAL A 673 11.02 4.43 -7.27
CA VAL A 673 11.14 4.14 -8.72
C VAL A 673 12.60 4.01 -9.15
N GLY A 674 13.46 4.85 -8.58
CA GLY A 674 14.88 4.94 -8.93
C GLY A 674 15.48 6.26 -8.44
N TYR A 675 16.40 6.81 -9.22
CA TYR A 675 17.00 8.10 -8.93
C TYR A 675 17.29 8.87 -10.21
N ILE A 676 17.35 10.20 -10.08
CA ILE A 676 17.63 11.11 -11.18
C ILE A 676 18.85 11.94 -10.77
N ASP A 677 19.84 12.07 -11.65
CA ASP A 677 20.99 12.93 -11.41
C ASP A 677 20.76 14.38 -11.85
N ASN A 678 21.73 15.25 -11.60
CA ASN A 678 21.66 16.67 -11.93
C ASN A 678 21.83 16.95 -13.45
N GLU A 679 22.10 15.94 -14.26
CA GLU A 679 22.15 16.00 -15.72
C GLU A 679 20.85 15.46 -16.36
N ASP A 680 19.82 15.19 -15.56
CA ASP A 680 18.54 14.63 -15.99
C ASP A 680 18.59 13.19 -16.51
N ASN A 681 19.59 12.40 -16.10
CA ASN A 681 19.62 10.98 -16.39
C ASN A 681 18.78 10.20 -15.38
N TYR A 682 17.92 9.30 -15.87
CA TYR A 682 17.02 8.46 -15.08
C TYR A 682 17.63 7.07 -14.90
N TYR A 683 17.85 6.66 -13.67
CA TYR A 683 18.41 5.36 -13.30
C TYR A 683 17.37 4.53 -12.57
N LYS A 684 17.32 3.25 -12.89
CA LYS A 684 16.62 2.24 -12.08
C LYS A 684 17.56 1.70 -11.02
N TRP A 685 17.03 1.21 -9.93
CA TRP A 685 17.84 0.56 -8.88
C TRP A 685 18.64 -0.66 -9.37
N SER A 686 18.26 -1.27 -10.52
CA SER A 686 18.99 -2.37 -11.15
C SER A 686 20.15 -1.92 -12.03
N ASP A 687 20.25 -0.63 -12.33
CA ASP A 687 21.24 -0.11 -13.27
C ASP A 687 22.60 0.07 -12.58
N VAL A 688 23.66 -0.17 -13.30
CA VAL A 688 25.02 0.17 -12.85
C VAL A 688 25.24 1.66 -13.11
N SER A 689 25.54 2.42 -12.07
CA SER A 689 25.74 3.86 -12.18
C SER A 689 27.00 4.33 -11.46
N PRO A 690 27.49 5.53 -11.75
CA PRO A 690 28.62 6.11 -11.04
C PRO A 690 28.27 6.50 -9.58
N TYR A 691 27.01 6.45 -9.19
CA TYR A 691 26.50 6.88 -7.88
C TYR A 691 26.29 5.71 -6.90
N SER A 692 26.64 4.48 -7.28
CA SER A 692 26.39 3.29 -6.45
C SER A 692 27.05 3.38 -5.07
N ASP A 693 28.28 3.87 -4.98
CA ASP A 693 28.97 4.04 -3.71
C ASP A 693 28.31 5.12 -2.82
N LEU A 694 27.90 6.24 -3.42
CA LEU A 694 27.21 7.33 -2.73
C LEU A 694 25.84 6.91 -2.17
N LEU A 695 25.11 6.10 -2.92
CA LEU A 695 23.83 5.54 -2.48
C LEU A 695 24.02 4.50 -1.38
N ASP A 696 25.06 3.65 -1.45
CA ASP A 696 25.42 2.68 -0.40
C ASP A 696 25.83 3.38 0.91
N GLU A 697 26.57 4.49 0.82
CA GLU A 697 26.90 5.34 1.98
C GLU A 697 25.63 5.95 2.62
N TYR A 698 24.71 6.47 1.80
CA TYR A 698 23.44 7.02 2.28
C TYR A 698 22.57 5.94 2.95
N GLU A 699 22.50 4.74 2.38
CA GLU A 699 21.80 3.61 3.00
C GLU A 699 22.37 3.27 4.36
N LYS A 700 23.71 3.28 4.53
CA LYS A 700 24.37 3.02 5.81
C LYS A 700 24.09 4.12 6.84
N ILE A 701 24.07 5.38 6.44
CA ILE A 701 23.70 6.51 7.30
C ILE A 701 22.24 6.31 7.76
N GLN A 702 21.30 6.06 6.85
CA GLN A 702 19.91 5.78 7.20
C GLN A 702 19.77 4.59 8.15
N TYR A 703 20.49 3.48 7.88
CA TYR A 703 20.45 2.28 8.71
C TYR A 703 20.88 2.58 10.16
N ASN A 704 21.91 3.39 10.35
CA ASN A 704 22.39 3.80 11.67
C ASN A 704 21.29 4.50 12.48
N ASN A 705 20.63 5.51 11.91
CA ASN A 705 19.59 6.25 12.65
C ASN A 705 18.36 5.40 12.98
N ILE A 706 17.95 4.47 12.10
CA ILE A 706 16.69 3.74 12.29
C ILE A 706 16.90 2.42 13.03
N PHE A 707 17.95 1.67 12.69
CA PHE A 707 18.09 0.27 13.09
C PHE A 707 19.25 0.02 14.08
N ASP A 708 20.26 0.89 14.13
CA ASP A 708 21.42 0.73 15.01
C ASP A 708 21.53 1.83 16.08
N GLN A 709 20.44 2.03 16.80
CA GLN A 709 20.30 3.05 17.85
C GLN A 709 21.38 2.96 18.95
N LYS A 710 22.00 1.80 19.13
CA LYS A 710 23.05 1.60 20.14
C LYS A 710 24.39 2.22 19.74
N ASN A 711 24.60 2.35 18.45
CA ASN A 711 25.84 2.89 17.86
C ASN A 711 25.55 4.16 17.06
N ILE A 712 24.48 4.89 17.42
CA ILE A 712 24.11 6.14 16.74
C ILE A 712 25.23 7.17 16.93
N ASP A 713 25.68 7.77 15.84
CA ASP A 713 26.62 8.88 15.88
C ASP A 713 25.88 10.21 16.09
N SER A 714 25.81 10.66 17.35
CA SER A 714 25.08 11.86 17.73
C SER A 714 25.60 13.14 17.04
N ASP A 715 26.88 13.19 16.64
CA ASP A 715 27.45 14.35 15.96
C ASP A 715 26.91 14.52 14.55
N ILE A 716 26.43 13.43 13.94
CA ILE A 716 25.81 13.47 12.61
C ILE A 716 24.37 14.01 12.68
N TYR A 717 23.59 13.51 13.65
CA TYR A 717 22.14 13.67 13.62
C TYR A 717 21.59 14.74 14.56
N TYR A 718 22.36 15.17 15.57
CA TYR A 718 21.87 16.10 16.59
C TYR A 718 22.72 17.37 16.71
N ILE A 719 22.07 18.49 16.99
CA ILE A 719 22.73 19.75 17.21
C ILE A 719 23.33 19.77 18.65
N ASN A 720 24.61 20.09 18.77
CA ASN A 720 25.32 20.23 20.05
C ASN A 720 25.21 18.98 20.96
N GLY A 721 25.09 17.77 20.38
CA GLY A 721 24.98 16.54 21.15
C GLY A 721 23.63 16.39 21.89
N TYR A 722 22.60 17.16 21.52
CA TYR A 722 21.25 16.97 22.00
C TYR A 722 20.76 15.57 21.56
N VAL A 723 20.28 14.80 22.52
CA VAL A 723 19.62 13.51 22.25
C VAL A 723 18.23 13.56 22.92
N PRO A 724 17.15 13.22 22.24
CA PRO A 724 15.82 13.18 22.85
C PRO A 724 15.79 12.32 24.11
N GLU A 725 15.01 12.71 25.11
CA GLU A 725 14.79 11.89 26.30
C GLU A 725 14.14 10.55 25.92
N GLU A 726 14.48 9.45 26.66
CA GLU A 726 13.82 8.18 26.49
C GLU A 726 12.33 8.34 26.77
N VAL A 727 11.48 7.96 25.81
CA VAL A 727 10.03 8.00 25.97
C VAL A 727 9.59 6.83 26.84
N ASP A 728 8.99 7.10 27.99
CA ASP A 728 8.43 6.07 28.87
C ASP A 728 7.26 5.36 28.15
N THR A 729 7.45 4.10 27.77
CA THR A 729 6.47 3.29 27.05
C THR A 729 5.41 2.67 27.94
N GLU A 730 5.47 2.86 29.27
CA GLU A 730 4.52 2.25 30.23
C GLU A 730 3.15 2.94 30.26
N ASP A 731 3.01 4.17 29.77
CA ASP A 731 1.75 4.94 29.84
C ASP A 731 0.75 4.63 28.72
N SER A 732 1.14 3.84 27.71
CA SER A 732 0.26 3.47 26.61
C SER A 732 -0.75 2.36 26.92
N SER A 733 -0.64 1.69 28.09
CA SER A 733 -1.58 0.63 28.51
C SER A 733 -2.82 1.13 29.25
N ALA A 734 -2.83 2.36 29.74
CA ALA A 734 -3.90 2.89 30.59
C ALA A 734 -5.12 3.45 29.83
N THR A 735 -5.01 3.69 28.53
CA THR A 735 -6.10 4.25 27.70
C THR A 735 -6.90 3.22 26.90
N GLN A 736 -6.65 1.90 27.05
CA GLN A 736 -7.34 0.86 26.30
C GLN A 736 -8.54 0.20 27.01
N GLU A 737 -8.92 0.62 28.23
CA GLU A 737 -10.07 0.02 28.95
C GLU A 737 -11.40 0.80 28.77
N GLY A 738 -11.49 1.76 27.88
CA GLY A 738 -12.67 2.61 27.76
C GLY A 738 -13.12 2.97 26.35
N ALA A 739 -13.03 2.06 25.34
CA ALA A 739 -13.63 2.32 24.03
C ALA A 739 -14.33 1.06 23.50
#